data_615971a7bbf5f59ce61279f0923b6fd6
#
_entry.id   615971a7bbf5f59ce61279f0923b6fd6
#
_cell.length_a   1.000
_cell.length_b   1.000
_cell.length_c   1.000
_cell.angle_alpha   90.00
_cell.angle_beta   90.00
_cell.angle_gamma   90.00
#
_symmetry.space_group_name_H-M   'P 1'
#
loop_
_entity.id
_entity.type
_entity.pdbx_description
1 polymer ?
#
loop_
_entity_poly.entity_id
_entity_poly.type
_entity_poly.pdbx_seq_one_letter_code
_entity_poly.pdbx_strand_id
1 'polypeptide(L)'
;MSLKLLALAGVATAALVAPVGAQVAKPAPVATLVTSVDIPYQQFTLKNGLRVIVHTDRKAPVVAVSVWYDVGSKHEPQGRTGFAHLFEHLMFNGSENAPGDFFAPLKEVGATDFNGTTSFDRTNYFETVPAAALERALFLESDRMGHLTGAITQGVLDEQRGVVQNEKRQGDNQPYGLVQYKLFGGLFPADTPYGHTPIGSMADLDRASLADVKDWFRSHYGPNNAVLVLAGDVDAATAKPLVEKYFGDIKTGPKSVLPTVTVPTLAAPVNEVMKDRVAAVMISKNWAVPGMLDPDAAALDVGGTVLGGLASSRLDNALVRKEKLAVNVSAGYSDMAQIGMFTIRAIVRPGVDPAVVSKRLDEILADFLKTGPTADEIQRVQTQAVAGRIRGYESVGGFGGKAVALAGGALYANDPGHYKKELAAIAAQTPASVKAAATRWLTRPAYTLTVVDGERDKYEEAVVPPAVAVKPAAETPVKGTRAGGIPAVGTLTGLAFPAVERARLSNGIELIYARRDAVPITQAVLSFDAGYAADVADKLGTQQLTLSVMDEGTRTLDGIALAEARERLGASIGTGTSLDRTTLSMSVPSANLTPAVALFADIARNPAFADEEVGRVRNQQLAGIQQELTSPQGLGNRVIGKLINGDTPYGKAQGGGDPKAVAALTRADLVAFQQAWLRPDKAKIFVVSDRPLAEVRAVLDRGFGDWTAQGPAGVKSFPTTRTPLTPKIVLVDRPNSPQSLILAGQRTGLKGSDDMLVFNTANDALGGSFLSRINMDLREEKHWSYGAGGRFQTAAFDAPYGISAGVQADKTGPSITALQQDVTQFVTTKPMTQTEFGLAIDGGIRALPGSFETSVAVLGAMQQNDLLKRPDDYYATITRRYGALTLPQLNTAIAGVIDVKKFTWVVVGDAKTVKPQLDSLGLPVEVVSAASVAGLPVVPVTPLAAKAK
;
A
#
# COMPACT_ATOMS: atom_id res chain seq x y z
N MET A 1 -87.02 -35.37 -30.26
CA MET A 1 -87.27 -33.94 -30.00
C MET A 1 -86.64 -33.57 -28.66
N SER A 2 -86.00 -32.51 -28.65
CA SER A 2 -85.19 -31.92 -27.54
C SER A 2 -83.72 -32.29 -27.44
N LEU A 3 -82.87 -31.44 -28.04
CA LEU A 3 -81.44 -31.36 -27.82
C LEU A 3 -81.10 -30.87 -26.38
N LYS A 4 -80.24 -31.51 -25.73
CA LYS A 4 -79.57 -30.96 -24.55
C LYS A 4 -78.08 -30.71 -24.87
N LEU A 5 -77.67 -29.41 -24.88
CA LEU A 5 -76.27 -28.97 -24.90
C LEU A 5 -75.60 -29.36 -23.60
N LEU A 6 -74.46 -30.02 -23.65
CA LEU A 6 -73.51 -30.09 -22.54
C LEU A 6 -72.46 -28.99 -22.71
N ALA A 7 -72.40 -28.07 -21.77
CA ALA A 7 -71.33 -27.11 -21.64
C ALA A 7 -70.19 -27.75 -20.81
N LEU A 8 -68.95 -27.92 -21.39
CA LEU A 8 -67.76 -28.24 -20.64
C LEU A 8 -67.17 -26.96 -20.07
N ALA A 9 -67.22 -26.84 -18.74
CA ALA A 9 -66.46 -25.83 -18.03
C ALA A 9 -65.00 -26.31 -17.83
N GLY A 10 -64.08 -25.72 -18.55
CA GLY A 10 -62.64 -25.92 -18.32
C GLY A 10 -62.19 -25.10 -17.08
N VAL A 11 -61.79 -25.79 -16.02
CA VAL A 11 -61.13 -25.18 -14.86
C VAL A 11 -59.64 -24.98 -15.20
N ALA A 12 -59.22 -23.75 -15.50
CA ALA A 12 -57.82 -23.38 -15.60
C ALA A 12 -57.24 -23.25 -14.17
N THR A 13 -56.48 -24.24 -13.74
CA THR A 13 -55.64 -24.14 -12.52
C THR A 13 -54.46 -23.25 -12.82
N ALA A 14 -54.56 -21.98 -12.41
CA ALA A 14 -53.42 -21.08 -12.31
C ALA A 14 -52.53 -21.54 -11.15
N ALA A 15 -51.42 -22.25 -11.48
CA ALA A 15 -50.38 -22.50 -10.52
C ALA A 15 -49.72 -21.16 -10.14
N LEU A 16 -50.04 -20.68 -8.96
CA LEU A 16 -49.28 -19.61 -8.29
C LEU A 16 -47.86 -20.19 -8.02
N VAL A 17 -46.94 -19.86 -8.88
CA VAL A 17 -45.52 -20.01 -8.57
C VAL A 17 -45.21 -18.92 -7.53
N ALA A 18 -45.28 -19.27 -6.24
CA ALA A 18 -44.73 -18.46 -5.19
C ALA A 18 -43.24 -18.26 -5.50
N PRO A 19 -42.70 -17.03 -5.41
CA PRO A 19 -41.25 -16.86 -5.51
C PRO A 19 -40.63 -17.67 -4.37
N VAL A 20 -39.82 -18.66 -4.70
CA VAL A 20 -38.93 -19.33 -3.77
C VAL A 20 -37.99 -18.24 -3.27
N GLY A 21 -38.30 -17.61 -2.16
CA GLY A 21 -37.38 -16.76 -1.46
C GLY A 21 -36.12 -17.59 -1.19
N ALA A 22 -35.08 -17.30 -1.91
CA ALA A 22 -33.78 -17.90 -1.67
C ALA A 22 -33.46 -17.63 -0.21
N GLN A 23 -33.51 -18.67 0.62
CA GLN A 23 -33.10 -18.61 2.00
C GLN A 23 -31.63 -18.24 1.98
N VAL A 24 -31.30 -16.97 2.22
CA VAL A 24 -29.91 -16.48 2.27
C VAL A 24 -29.21 -17.35 3.33
N ALA A 25 -28.26 -18.15 2.87
CA ALA A 25 -27.52 -19.05 3.76
C ALA A 25 -26.94 -18.20 4.89
N LYS A 26 -27.16 -18.62 6.14
CA LYS A 26 -26.66 -17.88 7.30
C LYS A 26 -25.13 -17.85 7.28
N PRO A 27 -24.52 -16.68 7.62
CA PRO A 27 -23.07 -16.59 7.76
C PRO A 27 -22.54 -17.61 8.76
N ALA A 28 -21.31 -18.10 8.52
CA ALA A 28 -20.64 -18.97 9.46
C ALA A 28 -20.44 -18.23 10.80
N PRO A 29 -20.64 -18.91 11.96
CA PRO A 29 -20.44 -18.30 13.25
C PRO A 29 -19.00 -17.80 13.43
N VAL A 30 -18.80 -16.67 14.10
CA VAL A 30 -17.48 -16.09 14.40
C VAL A 30 -16.56 -17.13 15.09
N ALA A 31 -17.10 -17.89 16.04
CA ALA A 31 -16.35 -18.93 16.73
C ALA A 31 -15.76 -19.99 15.78
N THR A 32 -16.48 -20.36 14.72
CA THR A 32 -15.98 -21.28 13.68
C THR A 32 -14.84 -20.65 12.88
N LEU A 33 -14.90 -19.35 12.58
CA LEU A 33 -13.85 -18.64 11.86
C LEU A 33 -12.59 -18.49 12.75
N VAL A 34 -12.75 -18.18 14.03
CA VAL A 34 -11.63 -18.05 14.99
C VAL A 34 -10.83 -19.35 15.09
N THR A 35 -11.48 -20.50 15.12
CA THR A 35 -10.79 -21.81 15.22
C THR A 35 -9.95 -22.16 13.99
N SER A 36 -10.16 -21.47 12.85
CA SER A 36 -9.34 -21.66 11.64
C SER A 36 -8.02 -20.86 11.66
N VAL A 37 -7.82 -20.02 12.67
CA VAL A 37 -6.60 -19.20 12.81
C VAL A 37 -5.66 -19.90 13.78
N ASP A 38 -4.67 -20.61 13.24
CA ASP A 38 -3.63 -21.27 14.04
C ASP A 38 -2.25 -21.13 13.39
N ILE A 39 -1.27 -20.71 14.19
CA ILE A 39 0.14 -20.59 13.79
C ILE A 39 0.94 -21.43 14.80
N PRO A 40 1.07 -22.75 14.60
CA PRO A 40 1.85 -23.61 15.50
C PRO A 40 3.33 -23.22 15.45
N TYR A 41 3.99 -23.18 16.61
CA TYR A 41 5.39 -22.79 16.70
C TYR A 41 6.15 -23.62 17.73
N GLN A 42 7.46 -23.65 17.57
CA GLN A 42 8.42 -24.11 18.57
C GLN A 42 9.30 -22.92 18.97
N GLN A 43 9.80 -22.92 20.22
CA GLN A 43 10.67 -21.84 20.69
C GLN A 43 11.84 -22.38 21.49
N PHE A 44 12.97 -21.66 21.45
CA PHE A 44 14.13 -21.88 22.29
C PHE A 44 14.86 -20.57 22.56
N THR A 45 15.73 -20.55 23.56
CA THR A 45 16.54 -19.36 23.89
C THR A 45 18.02 -19.76 23.87
N LEU A 46 18.84 -18.94 23.22
CA LEU A 46 20.29 -19.10 23.23
C LEU A 46 20.88 -18.68 24.59
N LYS A 47 22.12 -19.09 24.86
CA LYS A 47 22.82 -18.75 26.13
C LYS A 47 23.01 -17.23 26.31
N ASN A 48 23.11 -16.49 25.22
CA ASN A 48 23.24 -15.01 25.22
C ASN A 48 21.91 -14.28 25.35
N GLY A 49 20.79 -15.01 25.47
CA GLY A 49 19.46 -14.44 25.72
C GLY A 49 18.60 -14.26 24.47
N LEU A 50 19.09 -14.53 23.26
CA LEU A 50 18.29 -14.44 22.03
C LEU A 50 17.14 -15.45 22.08
N ARG A 51 15.92 -14.95 21.99
CA ARG A 51 14.69 -15.77 21.88
C ARG A 51 14.45 -16.10 20.41
N VAL A 52 14.26 -17.38 20.12
CA VAL A 52 14.04 -17.87 18.76
C VAL A 52 12.72 -18.60 18.67
N ILE A 53 11.93 -18.26 17.67
CA ILE A 53 10.61 -18.86 17.39
C ILE A 53 10.66 -19.42 15.97
N VAL A 54 10.18 -20.65 15.81
CA VAL A 54 10.16 -21.35 14.53
C VAL A 54 8.73 -21.81 14.22
N HIS A 55 8.18 -21.37 13.09
CA HIS A 55 6.92 -21.84 12.54
C HIS A 55 7.16 -22.55 11.20
N THR A 56 6.80 -23.84 11.13
CA THR A 56 6.95 -24.62 9.91
C THR A 56 5.71 -24.47 9.01
N ASP A 57 5.92 -23.94 7.81
CA ASP A 57 4.92 -23.80 6.74
C ASP A 57 5.54 -24.16 5.39
N ARG A 58 5.15 -25.32 4.82
CA ARG A 58 5.78 -25.88 3.62
C ARG A 58 5.00 -25.60 2.32
N LYS A 59 4.08 -24.60 2.34
CA LYS A 59 3.29 -24.24 1.15
C LYS A 59 4.12 -23.67 -0.02
N ALA A 60 5.28 -23.10 0.30
CA ALA A 60 6.26 -22.60 -0.65
C ALA A 60 7.68 -22.83 -0.09
N PRO A 61 8.70 -23.07 -0.93
CA PRO A 61 10.08 -23.34 -0.47
C PRO A 61 10.80 -22.02 -0.07
N VAL A 62 10.19 -21.26 0.84
CA VAL A 62 10.71 -19.98 1.34
C VAL A 62 10.68 -19.94 2.86
N VAL A 63 11.54 -19.11 3.45
CA VAL A 63 11.59 -18.84 4.87
C VAL A 63 11.62 -17.33 5.10
N ALA A 64 10.68 -16.82 5.88
CA ALA A 64 10.75 -15.49 6.43
C ALA A 64 11.69 -15.50 7.64
N VAL A 65 12.69 -14.62 7.60
CA VAL A 65 13.58 -14.28 8.70
C VAL A 65 13.18 -12.92 9.21
N SER A 66 12.84 -12.81 10.48
CA SER A 66 12.36 -11.56 11.06
C SER A 66 13.00 -11.33 12.43
N VAL A 67 13.75 -10.24 12.56
CA VAL A 67 14.43 -9.84 13.79
C VAL A 67 13.77 -8.58 14.34
N TRP A 68 13.27 -8.67 15.56
CA TRP A 68 12.60 -7.58 16.27
C TRP A 68 13.40 -7.17 17.49
N TYR A 69 13.79 -5.90 17.55
CA TYR A 69 14.48 -5.30 18.70
C TYR A 69 13.50 -4.48 19.54
N ASP A 70 13.54 -4.64 20.87
CA ASP A 70 12.79 -3.82 21.81
C ASP A 70 13.47 -2.44 21.96
N VAL A 71 13.52 -1.70 20.87
CA VAL A 71 14.05 -0.34 20.79
C VAL A 71 13.31 0.44 19.71
N GLY A 72 12.78 1.58 20.05
CA GLY A 72 12.08 2.50 19.15
C GLY A 72 12.21 3.94 19.65
N SER A 73 11.46 4.87 19.08
CA SER A 73 11.60 6.29 19.39
C SER A 73 11.28 6.62 20.85
N LYS A 74 10.52 5.80 21.57
CA LYS A 74 10.28 5.97 23.02
C LYS A 74 11.55 5.93 23.88
N HIS A 75 12.66 5.40 23.34
CA HIS A 75 13.95 5.33 24.05
C HIS A 75 14.86 6.52 23.76
N GLU A 76 14.45 7.40 22.83
CA GLU A 76 15.25 8.54 22.40
C GLU A 76 15.38 9.58 23.51
N PRO A 77 16.61 10.04 23.84
CA PRO A 77 16.80 11.14 24.76
C PRO A 77 16.24 12.44 24.20
N GLN A 78 15.82 13.35 25.06
CA GLN A 78 15.38 14.67 24.65
C GLN A 78 16.47 15.40 23.82
N GLY A 79 16.07 16.00 22.68
CA GLY A 79 17.00 16.65 21.75
C GLY A 79 17.75 15.67 20.83
N ARG A 80 17.31 14.42 20.77
CA ARG A 80 17.84 13.34 19.92
C ARG A 80 16.72 12.59 19.19
N THR A 81 15.65 13.29 18.80
CA THR A 81 14.50 12.68 18.12
C THR A 81 14.87 12.24 16.70
N GLY A 82 14.39 11.06 16.28
CA GLY A 82 14.70 10.44 15.00
C GLY A 82 15.89 9.47 15.03
N PHE A 83 16.55 9.25 16.17
CA PHE A 83 17.70 8.36 16.27
C PHE A 83 17.39 6.91 16.01
N ALA A 84 16.28 6.41 16.53
CA ALA A 84 15.87 5.03 16.28
C ALA A 84 15.66 4.76 14.79
N HIS A 85 15.05 5.71 14.09
CA HIS A 85 14.80 5.63 12.65
C HIS A 85 16.09 5.84 11.82
N LEU A 86 16.91 6.80 12.17
CA LEU A 86 18.23 6.98 11.55
C LEU A 86 19.07 5.70 11.71
N PHE A 87 18.98 5.03 12.86
CA PHE A 87 19.70 3.80 13.11
C PHE A 87 19.14 2.63 12.28
N GLU A 88 17.83 2.57 12.05
CA GLU A 88 17.23 1.64 11.09
C GLU A 88 17.93 1.74 9.73
N HIS A 89 18.10 2.96 9.21
CA HIS A 89 18.78 3.21 7.93
C HIS A 89 20.24 2.78 7.95
N LEU A 90 20.97 3.08 9.03
CA LEU A 90 22.36 2.68 9.19
C LEU A 90 22.56 1.16 9.15
N MET A 91 21.58 0.39 9.61
CA MET A 91 21.62 -1.08 9.57
C MET A 91 21.39 -1.68 8.18
N PHE A 92 21.02 -0.89 7.19
CA PHE A 92 20.98 -1.31 5.78
C PHE A 92 22.30 -1.10 5.03
N ASN A 93 23.24 -0.39 5.64
CA ASN A 93 24.61 -0.37 5.14
C ASN A 93 25.34 -1.67 5.55
N GLY A 94 26.51 -1.90 5.04
CA GLY A 94 27.25 -3.11 5.34
C GLY A 94 27.64 -3.26 6.79
N SER A 95 28.04 -4.46 7.14
CA SER A 95 28.65 -4.82 8.42
C SER A 95 30.13 -5.20 8.24
N GLU A 96 30.81 -5.48 9.35
CA GLU A 96 32.26 -5.73 9.35
C GLU A 96 32.69 -6.93 8.49
N ASN A 97 31.83 -7.97 8.37
CA ASN A 97 32.08 -9.17 7.59
C ASN A 97 31.25 -9.25 6.29
N ALA A 98 30.32 -8.34 6.09
CA ALA A 98 29.52 -8.17 4.88
C ALA A 98 29.52 -6.68 4.47
N PRO A 99 30.65 -6.17 3.95
CA PRO A 99 30.76 -4.76 3.57
C PRO A 99 29.92 -4.44 2.33
N GLY A 100 29.47 -3.20 2.22
CA GLY A 100 28.65 -2.71 1.11
C GLY A 100 27.17 -2.64 1.48
N ASP A 101 26.30 -2.67 0.50
CA ASP A 101 24.85 -2.59 0.71
C ASP A 101 24.28 -3.93 1.21
N PHE A 102 23.43 -3.88 2.26
CA PHE A 102 22.83 -5.06 2.88
C PHE A 102 21.86 -5.81 1.94
N PHE A 103 21.21 -5.09 1.03
CA PHE A 103 20.26 -5.69 0.10
C PHE A 103 20.92 -6.44 -1.05
N ALA A 104 22.17 -6.11 -1.39
CA ALA A 104 22.86 -6.75 -2.52
C ALA A 104 22.97 -8.28 -2.37
N PRO A 105 23.51 -8.84 -1.27
CA PRO A 105 23.56 -10.28 -1.06
C PRO A 105 22.19 -10.94 -0.89
N LEU A 106 21.17 -10.20 -0.44
CA LEU A 106 19.78 -10.69 -0.37
C LEU A 106 19.15 -10.75 -1.76
N LYS A 107 19.34 -9.72 -2.59
CA LYS A 107 18.86 -9.72 -3.97
C LYS A 107 19.50 -10.85 -4.79
N GLU A 108 20.79 -11.10 -4.61
CA GLU A 108 21.51 -12.21 -5.28
C GLU A 108 20.83 -13.56 -5.02
N VAL A 109 20.30 -13.77 -3.81
CA VAL A 109 19.64 -15.04 -3.46
C VAL A 109 18.13 -15.04 -3.76
N GLY A 110 17.60 -13.97 -4.30
CA GLY A 110 16.18 -13.86 -4.64
C GLY A 110 15.28 -13.65 -3.42
N ALA A 111 15.77 -12.93 -2.41
CA ALA A 111 14.94 -12.50 -1.30
C ALA A 111 13.77 -11.63 -1.79
N THR A 112 12.62 -11.79 -1.15
CA THR A 112 11.43 -10.96 -1.32
C THR A 112 11.06 -10.32 0.01
N ASP A 113 10.20 -9.30 -0.02
CA ASP A 113 9.67 -8.63 1.18
C ASP A 113 10.72 -8.11 2.17
N PHE A 114 11.96 -7.88 1.72
CA PHE A 114 13.00 -7.40 2.62
C PHE A 114 12.84 -5.91 2.91
N ASN A 115 12.84 -5.56 4.20
CA ASN A 115 12.69 -4.18 4.68
C ASN A 115 13.06 -4.06 6.17
N GLY A 116 13.00 -2.83 6.70
CA GLY A 116 12.97 -2.51 8.11
C GLY A 116 11.84 -1.56 8.42
N THR A 117 11.45 -1.46 9.66
CA THR A 117 10.53 -0.43 10.13
C THR A 117 10.86 -0.02 11.56
N THR A 118 10.67 1.26 11.86
CA THR A 118 10.78 1.82 13.21
C THR A 118 9.43 2.36 13.67
N SER A 119 9.04 1.98 14.88
CA SER A 119 7.89 2.53 15.57
C SER A 119 8.31 3.20 16.89
N PHE A 120 7.35 3.63 17.68
CA PHE A 120 7.63 4.10 19.04
C PHE A 120 8.27 3.00 19.90
N ASP A 121 7.86 1.76 19.71
CA ASP A 121 8.15 0.67 20.64
C ASP A 121 9.23 -0.28 20.17
N ARG A 122 9.44 -0.41 18.87
CA ARG A 122 10.35 -1.40 18.29
C ARG A 122 10.98 -0.93 16.99
N THR A 123 12.14 -1.52 16.67
CA THR A 123 12.73 -1.52 15.32
C THR A 123 12.83 -2.97 14.87
N ASN A 124 12.43 -3.28 13.64
CA ASN A 124 12.53 -4.63 13.11
C ASN A 124 13.09 -4.65 11.70
N TYR A 125 13.65 -5.80 11.35
CA TYR A 125 14.15 -6.11 10.02
C TYR A 125 13.59 -7.45 9.62
N PHE A 126 13.31 -7.61 8.34
CA PHE A 126 12.77 -8.86 7.82
C PHE A 126 13.11 -9.03 6.34
N GLU A 127 13.28 -10.27 5.95
CA GLU A 127 13.34 -10.74 4.58
C GLU A 127 12.67 -12.09 4.44
N THR A 128 12.14 -12.38 3.26
CA THR A 128 11.70 -13.72 2.86
C THR A 128 12.67 -14.25 1.83
N VAL A 129 13.39 -15.32 2.17
CA VAL A 129 14.42 -15.94 1.33
C VAL A 129 14.00 -17.33 0.86
N PRO A 130 14.46 -17.82 -0.28
CA PRO A 130 14.39 -19.25 -0.59
C PRO A 130 14.99 -20.09 0.56
N ALA A 131 14.39 -21.23 0.90
CA ALA A 131 14.82 -22.04 2.04
C ALA A 131 16.31 -22.42 1.97
N ALA A 132 16.87 -22.65 0.78
CA ALA A 132 18.29 -22.93 0.58
C ALA A 132 19.22 -21.74 0.84
N ALA A 133 18.67 -20.51 0.99
CA ALA A 133 19.43 -19.30 1.31
C ALA A 133 19.32 -18.90 2.79
N LEU A 134 18.60 -19.67 3.61
CA LEU A 134 18.40 -19.39 5.03
C LEU A 134 19.72 -19.13 5.78
N GLU A 135 20.75 -19.94 5.51
CA GLU A 135 22.05 -19.80 6.17
C GLU A 135 22.68 -18.43 5.88
N ARG A 136 22.56 -17.93 4.63
CA ARG A 136 23.04 -16.59 4.24
C ARG A 136 22.28 -15.49 4.96
N ALA A 137 20.97 -15.57 5.03
CA ALA A 137 20.14 -14.59 5.76
C ALA A 137 20.51 -14.55 7.24
N LEU A 138 20.67 -15.71 7.89
CA LEU A 138 21.12 -15.79 9.29
C LEU A 138 22.52 -15.22 9.51
N PHE A 139 23.43 -15.42 8.56
CA PHE A 139 24.76 -14.80 8.60
C PHE A 139 24.64 -13.28 8.58
N LEU A 140 23.89 -12.71 7.62
CA LEU A 140 23.74 -11.27 7.45
C LEU A 140 23.09 -10.64 8.69
N GLU A 141 21.99 -11.22 9.17
CA GLU A 141 21.27 -10.75 10.37
C GLU A 141 22.14 -10.81 11.62
N SER A 142 22.90 -11.89 11.81
CA SER A 142 23.79 -12.02 12.96
C SER A 142 24.99 -11.07 12.85
N ASP A 143 25.47 -10.77 11.64
CA ASP A 143 26.60 -9.89 11.47
C ASP A 143 26.21 -8.43 11.78
N ARG A 144 25.04 -7.95 11.29
CA ARG A 144 24.56 -6.63 11.69
C ARG A 144 24.16 -6.55 13.17
N MET A 145 23.73 -7.66 13.82
CA MET A 145 23.45 -7.67 15.26
C MET A 145 24.73 -7.59 16.10
N GLY A 146 25.82 -8.23 15.71
CA GLY A 146 27.03 -8.37 16.51
C GLY A 146 28.27 -7.59 16.02
N HIS A 147 28.30 -7.19 14.75
CA HIS A 147 29.51 -6.69 14.05
C HIS A 147 29.22 -5.48 13.16
N LEU A 148 28.40 -4.53 13.64
CA LEU A 148 27.99 -3.36 12.86
C LEU A 148 28.87 -2.13 13.11
N THR A 149 29.25 -1.88 14.36
CA THR A 149 29.81 -0.59 14.79
C THR A 149 31.10 -0.20 14.10
N GLY A 150 31.92 -1.16 13.70
CA GLY A 150 33.17 -0.93 12.95
C GLY A 150 32.94 -0.55 11.48
N ALA A 151 31.81 -0.89 10.93
CA ALA A 151 31.40 -0.54 9.56
C ALA A 151 30.81 0.88 9.46
N ILE A 152 30.26 1.42 10.56
CA ILE A 152 29.67 2.77 10.55
C ILE A 152 30.78 3.82 10.61
N THR A 153 30.97 4.53 9.49
CA THR A 153 31.89 5.68 9.36
C THR A 153 31.12 6.99 9.36
N GLN A 154 31.85 8.11 9.46
CA GLN A 154 31.25 9.43 9.33
C GLN A 154 30.57 9.61 7.96
N GLY A 155 31.16 9.07 6.89
CA GLY A 155 30.56 9.14 5.55
C GLY A 155 29.21 8.43 5.48
N VAL A 156 29.10 7.22 6.03
CA VAL A 156 27.85 6.44 6.09
C VAL A 156 26.79 7.18 6.94
N LEU A 157 27.19 7.77 8.06
CA LEU A 157 26.28 8.55 8.90
C LEU A 157 25.73 9.77 8.15
N ASP A 158 26.59 10.52 7.46
CA ASP A 158 26.18 11.74 6.75
C ASP A 158 25.27 11.41 5.56
N GLU A 159 25.55 10.29 4.86
CA GLU A 159 24.72 9.74 3.80
C GLU A 159 23.33 9.42 4.32
N GLN A 160 23.22 8.55 5.32
CA GLN A 160 21.90 8.10 5.81
C GLN A 160 21.11 9.20 6.50
N ARG A 161 21.80 10.15 7.14
CA ARG A 161 21.16 11.40 7.63
C ARG A 161 20.48 12.15 6.49
N GLY A 162 21.16 12.32 5.36
CA GLY A 162 20.61 12.97 4.17
C GLY A 162 19.40 12.24 3.60
N VAL A 163 19.42 10.91 3.58
CA VAL A 163 18.30 10.07 3.14
C VAL A 163 17.09 10.25 4.04
N VAL A 164 17.26 10.15 5.37
CA VAL A 164 16.17 10.35 6.36
C VAL A 164 15.58 11.76 6.27
N GLN A 165 16.42 12.77 6.09
CA GLN A 165 15.95 14.15 5.90
C GLN A 165 15.13 14.31 4.60
N ASN A 166 15.52 13.64 3.53
CA ASN A 166 14.76 13.64 2.26
C ASN A 166 13.42 12.92 2.40
N GLU A 167 13.38 11.82 3.13
CA GLU A 167 12.14 11.12 3.46
C GLU A 167 11.19 12.02 4.25
N LYS A 168 11.71 12.70 5.28
CA LYS A 168 10.93 13.68 6.05
C LYS A 168 10.38 14.78 5.15
N ARG A 169 11.19 15.37 4.26
CA ARG A 169 10.74 16.39 3.29
C ARG A 169 9.63 15.85 2.38
N GLN A 170 9.76 14.61 1.93
CA GLN A 170 8.77 13.97 1.06
C GLN A 170 7.43 13.79 1.76
N GLY A 171 7.44 13.30 2.99
CA GLY A 171 6.24 13.13 3.81
C GLY A 171 5.59 14.47 4.14
N ASP A 172 6.38 15.41 4.62
CA ASP A 172 5.92 16.74 5.03
C ASP A 172 5.37 17.55 3.83
N ASN A 173 5.83 17.31 2.61
CA ASN A 173 5.36 17.98 1.40
C ASN A 173 3.97 17.52 0.92
N GLN A 174 3.44 16.42 1.47
CA GLN A 174 2.08 15.97 1.15
C GLN A 174 1.01 16.83 1.85
N PRO A 175 -0.20 16.91 1.29
CA PRO A 175 -1.35 17.48 2.00
C PRO A 175 -1.58 16.76 3.34
N TYR A 176 -1.83 17.50 4.40
CA TYR A 176 -1.94 17.00 5.79
C TYR A 176 -0.66 16.34 6.36
N GLY A 177 0.49 16.44 5.67
CA GLY A 177 1.74 15.78 6.08
C GLY A 177 2.26 16.20 7.46
N LEU A 178 1.90 17.41 7.92
CA LEU A 178 2.33 17.95 9.21
C LEU A 178 1.40 17.60 10.39
N VAL A 179 0.28 16.95 10.14
CA VAL A 179 -0.76 16.66 11.15
C VAL A 179 -0.22 15.83 12.32
N GLN A 180 0.56 14.80 12.03
CA GLN A 180 1.08 13.90 13.06
C GLN A 180 1.92 14.65 14.14
N TYR A 181 2.71 15.65 13.76
CA TYR A 181 3.52 16.42 14.71
C TYR A 181 2.64 17.19 15.71
N LYS A 182 1.53 17.76 15.22
CA LYS A 182 0.54 18.44 16.05
C LYS A 182 -0.21 17.48 16.97
N LEU A 183 -0.59 16.30 16.46
CA LEU A 183 -1.31 15.30 17.26
C LEU A 183 -0.45 14.78 18.41
N PHE A 184 0.78 14.35 18.12
CA PHE A 184 1.67 13.83 19.17
C PHE A 184 2.08 14.90 20.16
N GLY A 185 2.52 16.07 19.70
CA GLY A 185 2.89 17.19 20.57
C GLY A 185 1.72 17.78 21.36
N GLY A 186 0.48 17.67 20.87
CA GLY A 186 -0.72 18.17 21.56
C GLY A 186 -1.31 17.20 22.59
N LEU A 187 -1.15 15.87 22.35
CA LEU A 187 -1.69 14.85 23.24
C LEU A 187 -0.71 14.39 24.32
N PHE A 188 0.57 14.33 24.00
CA PHE A 188 1.59 13.76 24.85
C PHE A 188 2.58 14.85 25.24
N PRO A 189 2.89 15.01 26.53
CA PRO A 189 3.90 15.95 26.97
C PRO A 189 5.25 15.70 26.30
N ALA A 190 5.95 16.74 25.90
CA ALA A 190 7.20 16.66 25.13
C ALA A 190 8.36 15.96 25.88
N ASP A 191 8.27 15.85 27.19
CA ASP A 191 9.20 15.13 28.05
C ASP A 191 8.82 13.63 28.21
N THR A 192 7.73 13.18 27.56
CA THR A 192 7.33 11.77 27.60
C THR A 192 7.92 11.00 26.43
N PRO A 193 8.14 9.69 26.56
CA PRO A 193 8.67 8.83 25.49
C PRO A 193 7.86 8.83 24.19
N TYR A 194 6.59 9.20 24.24
CA TYR A 194 5.69 9.23 23.08
C TYR A 194 5.36 10.66 22.62
N GLY A 195 6.05 11.69 23.15
CA GLY A 195 5.78 13.10 22.84
C GLY A 195 6.33 13.60 21.48
N HIS A 196 6.94 12.73 20.70
CA HIS A 196 7.50 13.06 19.38
C HIS A 196 7.26 11.92 18.38
N THR A 197 7.45 12.19 17.10
CA THR A 197 7.28 11.19 16.04
C THR A 197 8.57 10.41 15.78
N PRO A 198 8.52 9.15 15.30
CA PRO A 198 9.72 8.36 14.99
C PRO A 198 10.65 8.99 13.94
N ILE A 199 10.13 9.80 13.01
CA ILE A 199 10.97 10.49 12.01
C ILE A 199 11.84 11.59 12.61
N GLY A 200 11.48 12.12 13.79
CA GLY A 200 12.22 13.15 14.49
C GLY A 200 12.17 14.54 13.85
N SER A 201 13.06 15.42 14.31
CA SER A 201 13.21 16.79 13.80
C SER A 201 14.46 16.94 12.94
N MET A 202 14.45 17.90 11.99
CA MET A 202 15.64 18.21 11.18
C MET A 202 16.83 18.61 12.05
N ALA A 203 16.58 19.41 13.09
CA ALA A 203 17.60 19.90 14.00
C ALA A 203 18.26 18.79 14.83
N ASP A 204 17.49 17.78 15.26
CA ASP A 204 18.03 16.65 16.03
C ASP A 204 18.82 15.69 15.13
N LEU A 205 18.36 15.46 13.91
CA LEU A 205 19.09 14.67 12.90
C LEU A 205 20.44 15.33 12.56
N ASP A 206 20.48 16.67 12.41
CA ASP A 206 21.74 17.40 12.14
C ASP A 206 22.75 17.25 13.29
N ARG A 207 22.28 17.15 14.53
CA ARG A 207 23.13 17.02 15.71
C ARG A 207 23.65 15.60 15.96
N ALA A 208 23.15 14.60 15.22
CA ALA A 208 23.57 13.21 15.39
C ALA A 208 25.07 13.04 15.09
N SER A 209 25.87 12.69 16.12
CA SER A 209 27.28 12.40 15.96
C SER A 209 27.55 10.90 15.82
N LEU A 210 28.71 10.57 15.23
CA LEU A 210 29.15 9.17 15.10
C LEU A 210 29.30 8.48 16.48
N ALA A 211 29.71 9.21 17.52
CA ALA A 211 29.80 8.67 18.86
C ALA A 211 28.40 8.34 19.42
N ASP A 212 27.43 9.25 19.28
CA ASP A 212 26.05 9.03 19.73
C ASP A 212 25.45 7.79 19.07
N VAL A 213 25.66 7.63 17.76
CA VAL A 213 25.14 6.47 17.00
C VAL A 213 25.77 5.15 17.47
N LYS A 214 27.09 5.11 17.69
CA LYS A 214 27.76 3.92 18.21
C LYS A 214 27.36 3.59 19.65
N ASP A 215 27.08 4.59 20.47
CA ASP A 215 26.61 4.40 21.85
C ASP A 215 25.15 3.93 21.87
N TRP A 216 24.31 4.43 20.95
CA TRP A 216 22.94 3.95 20.77
C TRP A 216 22.90 2.43 20.45
N PHE A 217 23.73 2.00 19.51
CA PHE A 217 23.84 0.56 19.20
C PHE A 217 24.22 -0.26 20.43
N ARG A 218 25.31 0.14 21.11
CA ARG A 218 25.81 -0.59 22.30
C ARG A 218 24.79 -0.67 23.42
N SER A 219 23.91 0.34 23.51
CA SER A 219 22.93 0.46 24.60
C SER A 219 21.64 -0.30 24.34
N HIS A 220 21.27 -0.54 23.08
CA HIS A 220 19.94 -1.06 22.74
C HIS A 220 19.95 -2.30 21.88
N TYR A 221 20.98 -2.51 21.04
CA TYR A 221 21.02 -3.65 20.11
C TYR A 221 21.86 -4.79 20.70
N GLY A 222 21.21 -5.95 20.84
CA GLY A 222 21.87 -7.14 21.33
C GLY A 222 20.89 -8.31 21.43
N PRO A 223 21.40 -9.55 21.50
CA PRO A 223 20.57 -10.75 21.42
C PRO A 223 19.53 -10.86 22.54
N ASN A 224 19.82 -10.40 23.75
CA ASN A 224 18.88 -10.43 24.88
C ASN A 224 17.78 -9.36 24.82
N ASN A 225 17.88 -8.41 23.87
CA ASN A 225 16.88 -7.38 23.58
C ASN A 225 16.17 -7.61 22.24
N ALA A 226 16.25 -8.84 21.71
CA ALA A 226 15.73 -9.19 20.41
C ALA A 226 14.91 -10.49 20.43
N VAL A 227 14.07 -10.63 19.41
CA VAL A 227 13.36 -11.85 19.04
C VAL A 227 13.67 -12.17 17.59
N LEU A 228 14.12 -13.39 17.31
CA LEU A 228 14.28 -13.92 15.96
C LEU A 228 13.11 -14.86 15.66
N VAL A 229 12.38 -14.61 14.58
CA VAL A 229 11.33 -15.52 14.10
C VAL A 229 11.72 -16.07 12.74
N LEU A 230 11.63 -17.39 12.59
CA LEU A 230 11.77 -18.10 11.33
C LEU A 230 10.45 -18.75 11.00
N ALA A 231 9.84 -18.35 9.87
CA ALA A 231 8.54 -18.89 9.46
C ALA A 231 8.58 -19.33 8.00
N GLY A 232 8.20 -20.55 7.70
CA GLY A 232 8.19 -21.09 6.35
C GLY A 232 8.74 -22.51 6.26
N ASP A 233 9.42 -22.85 5.16
CA ASP A 233 9.99 -24.19 4.92
C ASP A 233 11.25 -24.42 5.75
N VAL A 234 11.08 -24.39 7.05
CA VAL A 234 12.11 -24.66 8.06
C VAL A 234 11.46 -25.30 9.29
N ASP A 235 12.17 -26.20 9.96
CA ASP A 235 11.77 -26.73 11.27
C ASP A 235 12.83 -26.40 12.34
N ALA A 236 12.47 -26.57 13.62
CA ALA A 236 13.35 -26.21 14.72
C ALA A 236 14.63 -27.07 14.76
N ALA A 237 14.60 -28.31 14.28
CA ALA A 237 15.75 -29.18 14.24
C ALA A 237 16.82 -28.67 13.26
N THR A 238 16.38 -28.13 12.11
CA THR A 238 17.24 -27.47 11.11
C THR A 238 17.66 -26.08 11.56
N ALA A 239 16.75 -25.29 12.13
CA ALA A 239 16.99 -23.91 12.52
C ALA A 239 17.99 -23.78 13.68
N LYS A 240 17.84 -24.61 14.73
CA LYS A 240 18.61 -24.46 15.97
C LYS A 240 20.12 -24.48 15.78
N PRO A 241 20.73 -25.48 15.11
CA PRO A 241 22.18 -25.49 14.92
C PRO A 241 22.69 -24.31 14.06
N LEU A 242 21.90 -23.84 13.08
CA LEU A 242 22.26 -22.67 12.27
C LEU A 242 22.23 -21.38 13.10
N VAL A 243 21.18 -21.20 13.92
CA VAL A 243 21.07 -20.02 14.79
C VAL A 243 22.17 -20.05 15.86
N GLU A 244 22.47 -21.19 16.47
CA GLU A 244 23.58 -21.34 17.41
C GLU A 244 24.93 -21.01 16.76
N LYS A 245 25.15 -21.44 15.51
CA LYS A 245 26.36 -21.17 14.75
C LYS A 245 26.61 -19.67 14.52
N TYR A 246 25.54 -18.92 14.14
CA TYR A 246 25.68 -17.53 13.70
C TYR A 246 25.45 -16.51 14.81
N PHE A 247 24.56 -16.78 15.77
CA PHE A 247 24.23 -15.85 16.84
C PHE A 247 24.83 -16.21 18.19
N GLY A 248 25.34 -17.44 18.36
CA GLY A 248 25.73 -17.96 19.67
C GLY A 248 26.96 -17.29 20.29
N ASP A 249 27.86 -16.73 19.50
CA ASP A 249 29.07 -16.01 19.92
C ASP A 249 28.85 -14.51 20.18
N ILE A 250 27.70 -13.97 19.76
CA ILE A 250 27.38 -12.55 19.99
C ILE A 250 27.19 -12.33 21.51
N LYS A 251 27.90 -11.33 22.04
CA LYS A 251 27.85 -11.02 23.46
C LYS A 251 26.45 -10.53 23.86
N THR A 252 26.02 -10.95 25.04
CA THR A 252 24.80 -10.42 25.69
C THR A 252 24.96 -8.91 25.84
N GLY A 253 24.05 -8.14 25.28
CA GLY A 253 24.00 -6.69 25.38
C GLY A 253 23.36 -6.24 26.73
N PRO A 254 23.32 -4.94 27.01
CA PRO A 254 22.52 -4.43 28.10
C PRO A 254 21.04 -4.73 27.84
N LYS A 255 20.25 -4.87 28.88
CA LYS A 255 18.81 -4.99 28.79
C LYS A 255 18.23 -3.57 28.70
N SER A 256 17.42 -3.30 27.68
CA SER A 256 16.72 -2.02 27.57
C SER A 256 15.84 -1.80 28.80
N VAL A 257 15.94 -0.62 29.41
CA VAL A 257 15.06 -0.23 30.50
C VAL A 257 13.86 0.47 29.88
N LEU A 258 12.69 -0.16 30.02
CA LEU A 258 11.45 0.44 29.54
C LEU A 258 11.04 1.61 30.44
N PRO A 259 10.86 2.82 29.91
CA PRO A 259 10.28 3.91 30.69
C PRO A 259 8.83 3.54 31.07
N THR A 260 8.43 3.80 32.30
CA THR A 260 7.03 3.65 32.71
C THR A 260 6.28 4.90 32.27
N VAL A 261 5.22 4.70 31.48
CA VAL A 261 4.38 5.77 30.97
C VAL A 261 2.96 5.59 31.47
N THR A 262 2.42 6.63 32.10
CA THR A 262 0.99 6.70 32.42
C THR A 262 0.24 7.39 31.29
N VAL A 263 -0.99 6.94 31.00
CA VAL A 263 -1.84 7.57 29.98
C VAL A 263 -2.15 9.00 30.40
N PRO A 264 -1.67 10.01 29.64
CA PRO A 264 -1.89 11.40 30.00
C PRO A 264 -3.36 11.77 29.85
N THR A 265 -3.79 12.77 30.65
CA THR A 265 -5.11 13.36 30.54
C THR A 265 -4.96 14.86 30.47
N LEU A 266 -5.52 15.48 29.44
CA LEU A 266 -5.52 16.94 29.31
C LEU A 266 -6.33 17.58 30.44
N ALA A 267 -5.86 18.72 30.95
CA ALA A 267 -6.53 19.45 32.02
C ALA A 267 -7.89 20.04 31.57
N ALA A 268 -8.01 20.34 30.27
CA ALA A 268 -9.22 20.84 29.61
C ALA A 268 -9.18 20.48 28.12
N PRO A 269 -10.31 20.53 27.42
CA PRO A 269 -10.32 20.35 25.96
C PRO A 269 -9.43 21.39 25.27
N VAL A 270 -8.62 20.94 24.33
CA VAL A 270 -7.72 21.79 23.51
C VAL A 270 -8.27 21.84 22.09
N ASN A 271 -8.34 23.06 21.51
CA ASN A 271 -8.70 23.24 20.11
C ASN A 271 -7.59 24.01 19.41
N GLU A 272 -7.00 23.40 18.40
CA GLU A 272 -5.92 24.00 17.59
C GLU A 272 -6.34 24.09 16.13
N VAL A 273 -5.94 25.16 15.45
CA VAL A 273 -6.15 25.33 14.01
C VAL A 273 -4.79 25.37 13.32
N MET A 274 -4.63 24.55 12.29
CA MET A 274 -3.44 24.49 11.46
C MET A 274 -3.81 24.88 10.02
N LYS A 275 -2.97 25.66 9.36
CA LYS A 275 -3.09 25.93 7.92
C LYS A 275 -2.26 24.95 7.13
N ASP A 276 -2.82 24.47 6.03
CA ASP A 276 -2.11 23.61 5.09
C ASP A 276 -2.73 23.76 3.68
N ARG A 277 -1.98 23.37 2.66
CA ARG A 277 -2.44 23.30 1.27
C ARG A 277 -3.31 22.07 1.05
N VAL A 278 -4.58 22.18 1.43
CA VAL A 278 -5.56 21.10 1.43
C VAL A 278 -6.80 21.49 0.65
N ALA A 279 -7.42 20.54 0.00
CA ALA A 279 -8.67 20.77 -0.77
C ALA A 279 -9.92 20.85 0.11
N ALA A 280 -9.85 20.34 1.33
CA ALA A 280 -10.98 20.31 2.27
C ALA A 280 -10.51 20.45 3.71
N VAL A 281 -11.36 21.00 4.55
CA VAL A 281 -11.10 21.10 5.99
C VAL A 281 -11.12 19.71 6.61
N MET A 282 -10.14 19.40 7.45
CA MET A 282 -10.11 18.19 8.27
C MET A 282 -10.33 18.55 9.73
N ILE A 283 -11.21 17.84 10.40
CA ILE A 283 -11.37 17.89 11.87
C ILE A 283 -10.92 16.55 12.43
N SER A 284 -10.02 16.57 13.41
CA SER A 284 -9.54 15.40 14.12
C SER A 284 -9.71 15.60 15.62
N LYS A 285 -10.50 14.75 16.29
CA LYS A 285 -10.66 14.71 17.75
C LYS A 285 -9.91 13.51 18.30
N ASN A 286 -9.05 13.73 19.28
CA ASN A 286 -8.07 12.74 19.70
C ASN A 286 -8.03 12.63 21.23
N TRP A 287 -7.86 11.41 21.73
CA TRP A 287 -7.73 11.07 23.14
C TRP A 287 -6.52 10.17 23.34
N ALA A 288 -5.76 10.44 24.39
CA ALA A 288 -4.80 9.48 24.88
C ALA A 288 -5.57 8.37 25.63
N VAL A 289 -5.27 7.12 25.28
CA VAL A 289 -5.93 5.92 25.78
C VAL A 289 -4.88 4.88 26.18
N PRO A 290 -5.21 3.79 26.85
CA PRO A 290 -4.22 2.77 27.23
C PRO A 290 -3.63 2.04 26.02
N GLY A 291 -2.49 1.38 26.24
CA GLY A 291 -1.79 0.60 25.22
C GLY A 291 -2.38 -0.79 24.98
N MET A 292 -1.74 -1.53 24.07
CA MET A 292 -2.26 -2.78 23.48
C MET A 292 -2.54 -3.91 24.46
N LEU A 293 -1.86 -3.97 25.60
CA LEU A 293 -2.04 -5.04 26.58
C LEU A 293 -3.06 -4.72 27.69
N ASP A 294 -3.67 -3.52 27.65
CA ASP A 294 -4.68 -3.13 28.61
C ASP A 294 -6.00 -3.90 28.37
N PRO A 295 -6.74 -4.28 29.41
CA PRO A 295 -8.03 -4.95 29.27
C PRO A 295 -9.06 -4.18 28.41
N ASP A 296 -8.99 -2.85 28.35
CA ASP A 296 -9.90 -2.03 27.57
C ASP A 296 -9.50 -1.92 26.07
N ALA A 297 -8.29 -2.35 25.66
CA ALA A 297 -7.77 -2.20 24.30
C ALA A 297 -8.70 -2.80 23.23
N ALA A 298 -9.10 -4.06 23.40
CA ALA A 298 -10.01 -4.73 22.47
C ALA A 298 -11.40 -4.07 22.41
N ALA A 299 -11.88 -3.53 23.53
CA ALA A 299 -13.16 -2.82 23.57
C ALA A 299 -13.10 -1.46 22.85
N LEU A 300 -11.98 -0.74 22.97
CA LEU A 300 -11.73 0.51 22.27
C LEU A 300 -11.58 0.30 20.76
N ASP A 301 -10.89 -0.77 20.35
CA ASP A 301 -10.74 -1.14 18.93
C ASP A 301 -12.11 -1.47 18.29
N VAL A 302 -12.91 -2.32 18.96
CA VAL A 302 -14.27 -2.64 18.51
C VAL A 302 -15.14 -1.38 18.49
N GLY A 303 -15.05 -0.52 19.52
CA GLY A 303 -15.81 0.73 19.61
C GLY A 303 -15.46 1.73 18.49
N GLY A 304 -14.17 1.89 18.18
CA GLY A 304 -13.69 2.72 17.08
C GLY A 304 -14.20 2.22 15.73
N THR A 305 -14.14 0.90 15.54
CA THR A 305 -14.61 0.27 14.30
C THR A 305 -16.12 0.43 14.10
N VAL A 306 -16.94 0.30 15.15
CA VAL A 306 -18.39 0.60 15.09
C VAL A 306 -18.66 2.07 14.80
N LEU A 307 -17.89 2.97 15.43
CA LEU A 307 -18.06 4.41 15.23
C LEU A 307 -17.72 4.87 13.81
N GLY A 308 -16.56 4.43 13.25
CA GLY A 308 -16.07 4.99 12.00
C GLY A 308 -15.18 4.06 11.18
N GLY A 309 -15.02 2.77 11.55
CA GLY A 309 -14.16 1.81 10.85
C GLY A 309 -14.87 0.93 9.82
N LEU A 310 -16.18 0.78 9.92
CA LEU A 310 -17.00 0.02 8.95
C LEU A 310 -17.64 0.94 7.91
N ALA A 311 -17.95 0.42 6.74
CA ALA A 311 -18.75 1.12 5.72
C ALA A 311 -20.18 1.39 6.20
N SER A 312 -20.69 0.59 7.17
CA SER A 312 -21.95 0.78 7.86
C SER A 312 -21.81 1.51 9.20
N SER A 313 -20.66 2.16 9.48
CA SER A 313 -20.39 2.82 10.75
C SER A 313 -21.35 3.98 11.05
N ARG A 314 -21.48 4.31 12.34
CA ARG A 314 -22.43 5.37 12.76
C ARG A 314 -22.08 6.74 12.21
N LEU A 315 -20.80 7.09 12.17
CA LEU A 315 -20.32 8.36 11.61
C LEU A 315 -20.58 8.45 10.11
N ASP A 316 -20.27 7.37 9.35
CA ASP A 316 -20.51 7.34 7.91
C ASP A 316 -22.00 7.49 7.60
N ASN A 317 -22.84 6.69 8.25
CA ASN A 317 -24.29 6.74 8.07
C ASN A 317 -24.89 8.11 8.37
N ALA A 318 -24.43 8.78 9.43
CA ALA A 318 -24.95 10.09 9.81
C ALA A 318 -24.38 11.20 8.91
N LEU A 319 -23.05 11.36 8.88
CA LEU A 319 -22.41 12.55 8.32
C LEU A 319 -22.17 12.47 6.81
N VAL A 320 -21.94 11.27 6.27
CA VAL A 320 -21.65 11.11 4.84
C VAL A 320 -22.93 10.79 4.06
N ARG A 321 -23.70 9.79 4.51
CA ARG A 321 -24.86 9.29 3.75
C ARG A 321 -26.11 10.15 3.98
N LYS A 322 -26.53 10.35 5.22
CA LYS A 322 -27.82 11.03 5.54
C LYS A 322 -27.70 12.55 5.49
N GLU A 323 -26.79 13.12 6.27
CA GLU A 323 -26.69 14.58 6.46
C GLU A 323 -25.79 15.25 5.40
N LYS A 324 -24.92 14.49 4.74
CA LYS A 324 -24.00 14.94 3.66
C LYS A 324 -23.12 16.11 4.09
N LEU A 325 -22.71 16.12 5.36
CA LEU A 325 -21.86 17.16 5.97
C LEU A 325 -20.36 16.88 5.75
N ALA A 326 -19.98 15.62 5.58
CA ALA A 326 -18.61 15.18 5.34
C ALA A 326 -18.49 14.39 4.03
N VAL A 327 -17.31 14.40 3.43
CA VAL A 327 -16.97 13.52 2.29
C VAL A 327 -16.43 12.18 2.75
N ASN A 328 -15.78 12.17 3.92
CA ASN A 328 -15.24 10.97 4.55
C ASN A 328 -15.20 11.17 6.07
N VAL A 329 -15.38 10.08 6.79
CA VAL A 329 -15.22 10.00 8.25
C VAL A 329 -14.46 8.74 8.61
N SER A 330 -13.78 8.76 9.74
CA SER A 330 -13.14 7.57 10.31
C SER A 330 -13.11 7.68 11.84
N ALA A 331 -13.11 6.55 12.51
CA ALA A 331 -12.76 6.45 13.91
C ALA A 331 -11.98 5.16 14.14
N GLY A 332 -11.02 5.18 15.08
CA GLY A 332 -10.21 4.03 15.37
C GLY A 332 -9.32 4.22 16.59
N TYR A 333 -8.86 3.11 17.09
CA TYR A 333 -7.85 2.97 18.12
C TYR A 333 -6.52 2.61 17.48
N SER A 334 -5.48 3.38 17.79
CA SER A 334 -4.09 3.10 17.40
C SER A 334 -3.31 2.74 18.64
N ASP A 335 -2.85 1.52 18.69
CA ASP A 335 -2.14 0.96 19.82
C ASP A 335 -0.62 1.19 19.74
N MET A 336 -0.05 1.45 20.90
CA MET A 336 1.38 1.38 21.20
C MET A 336 1.53 0.49 22.44
N ALA A 337 2.75 0.12 22.82
CA ALA A 337 2.94 -0.85 23.90
C ALA A 337 2.32 -0.41 25.22
N GLN A 338 2.53 0.84 25.64
CA GLN A 338 2.09 1.32 26.95
C GLN A 338 0.92 2.30 26.91
N ILE A 339 0.78 3.04 25.81
CA ILE A 339 -0.31 3.99 25.57
C ILE A 339 -0.88 3.78 24.17
N GLY A 340 -1.99 4.43 23.89
CA GLY A 340 -2.61 4.45 22.57
C GLY A 340 -3.25 5.80 22.30
N MET A 341 -3.78 5.92 21.11
CA MET A 341 -4.54 7.09 20.67
C MET A 341 -5.88 6.64 20.09
N PHE A 342 -6.97 7.23 20.56
CA PHE A 342 -8.27 7.08 19.92
C PHE A 342 -8.54 8.34 19.11
N THR A 343 -8.84 8.17 17.83
CA THR A 343 -9.05 9.28 16.89
C THR A 343 -10.42 9.19 16.25
N ILE A 344 -11.14 10.31 16.17
CA ILE A 344 -12.30 10.52 15.32
C ILE A 344 -11.95 11.61 14.31
N ARG A 345 -12.08 11.33 13.02
CA ARG A 345 -11.71 12.25 11.94
C ARG A 345 -12.87 12.45 10.97
N ALA A 346 -13.04 13.69 10.51
CA ALA A 346 -13.95 14.01 9.42
C ALA A 346 -13.26 14.94 8.40
N ILE A 347 -13.41 14.63 7.12
CA ILE A 347 -13.10 15.55 6.02
C ILE A 347 -14.42 16.26 5.68
N VAL A 348 -14.46 17.55 5.96
CA VAL A 348 -15.66 18.38 5.79
C VAL A 348 -15.98 18.55 4.31
N ARG A 349 -17.24 18.42 3.94
CA ARG A 349 -17.65 18.69 2.56
C ARG A 349 -17.44 20.17 2.21
N PRO A 350 -16.83 20.50 1.07
CA PRO A 350 -16.67 21.89 0.63
C PRO A 350 -17.98 22.68 0.69
N GLY A 351 -17.93 23.88 1.28
CA GLY A 351 -19.08 24.74 1.47
C GLY A 351 -19.89 24.48 2.76
N VAL A 352 -19.53 23.48 3.55
CA VAL A 352 -20.13 23.23 4.87
C VAL A 352 -19.31 23.93 5.96
N ASP A 353 -19.95 24.53 6.94
CA ASP A 353 -19.29 25.12 8.10
C ASP A 353 -18.65 24.02 8.97
N PRO A 354 -17.32 24.03 9.17
CA PRO A 354 -16.65 23.05 10.02
C PRO A 354 -17.17 22.99 11.45
N ALA A 355 -17.68 24.10 11.99
CA ALA A 355 -18.25 24.13 13.33
C ALA A 355 -19.51 23.26 13.45
N VAL A 356 -20.33 23.21 12.41
CA VAL A 356 -21.51 22.31 12.33
C VAL A 356 -21.07 20.85 12.38
N VAL A 357 -20.04 20.49 11.59
CA VAL A 357 -19.50 19.12 11.57
C VAL A 357 -18.90 18.75 12.91
N SER A 358 -18.09 19.64 13.52
CA SER A 358 -17.48 19.40 14.82
C SER A 358 -18.51 19.14 15.91
N LYS A 359 -19.58 19.98 15.96
CA LYS A 359 -20.69 19.79 16.88
C LYS A 359 -21.39 18.46 16.66
N ARG A 360 -21.60 18.09 15.39
CA ARG A 360 -22.32 16.85 15.04
C ARG A 360 -21.50 15.61 15.40
N LEU A 361 -20.17 15.67 15.28
CA LEU A 361 -19.26 14.63 15.79
C LEU A 361 -19.44 14.43 17.30
N ASP A 362 -19.52 15.52 18.07
CA ASP A 362 -19.72 15.47 19.53
C ASP A 362 -21.08 14.85 19.88
N GLU A 363 -22.14 15.19 19.15
CA GLU A 363 -23.49 14.65 19.38
C GLU A 363 -23.54 13.14 19.09
N ILE A 364 -22.91 12.66 18.00
CA ILE A 364 -22.86 11.24 17.66
C ILE A 364 -22.04 10.47 18.70
N LEU A 365 -20.91 11.02 19.12
CA LEU A 365 -20.11 10.42 20.18
C LEU A 365 -20.89 10.35 21.50
N ALA A 366 -21.57 11.43 21.88
CA ALA A 366 -22.38 11.46 23.10
C ALA A 366 -23.50 10.41 23.06
N ASP A 367 -24.17 10.25 21.92
CA ASP A 367 -25.18 9.20 21.74
C ASP A 367 -24.55 7.80 21.86
N PHE A 368 -23.40 7.57 21.23
CA PHE A 368 -22.67 6.31 21.35
C PHE A 368 -22.28 5.99 22.80
N LEU A 369 -21.79 6.97 23.55
CA LEU A 369 -21.44 6.81 24.97
C LEU A 369 -22.69 6.51 25.83
N LYS A 370 -23.83 7.09 25.46
CA LYS A 370 -25.10 6.87 26.17
C LYS A 370 -25.71 5.50 25.85
N THR A 371 -25.76 5.11 24.59
CA THR A 371 -26.49 3.91 24.13
C THR A 371 -25.60 2.67 24.08
N GLY A 372 -24.32 2.81 23.78
CA GLY A 372 -23.40 1.74 23.40
C GLY A 372 -23.68 1.20 22.01
N PRO A 373 -22.84 0.27 21.49
CA PRO A 373 -23.10 -0.45 20.25
C PRO A 373 -24.21 -1.48 20.43
N THR A 374 -24.81 -1.91 19.33
CA THR A 374 -25.71 -3.06 19.28
C THR A 374 -24.94 -4.39 19.17
N ALA A 375 -25.62 -5.49 19.46
CA ALA A 375 -25.01 -6.82 19.30
C ALA A 375 -24.66 -7.13 17.84
N ASP A 376 -25.48 -6.67 16.87
CA ASP A 376 -25.23 -6.85 15.44
C ASP A 376 -24.01 -6.05 14.97
N GLU A 377 -23.85 -4.78 15.40
CA GLU A 377 -22.66 -3.98 15.10
C GLU A 377 -21.39 -4.68 15.59
N ILE A 378 -21.39 -5.21 16.81
CA ILE A 378 -20.25 -5.97 17.36
C ILE A 378 -19.98 -7.23 16.55
N GLN A 379 -21.01 -8.02 16.24
CA GLN A 379 -20.85 -9.24 15.46
C GLN A 379 -20.23 -8.97 14.09
N ARG A 380 -20.62 -7.87 13.42
CA ARG A 380 -20.04 -7.47 12.13
C ARG A 380 -18.56 -7.14 12.27
N VAL A 381 -18.18 -6.36 13.30
CA VAL A 381 -16.76 -6.06 13.60
C VAL A 381 -15.97 -7.34 13.86
N GLN A 382 -16.46 -8.22 14.73
CA GLN A 382 -15.82 -9.50 15.05
C GLN A 382 -15.60 -10.35 13.80
N THR A 383 -16.61 -10.44 12.91
CA THR A 383 -16.50 -11.22 11.68
C THR A 383 -15.45 -10.65 10.75
N GLN A 384 -15.42 -9.33 10.57
CA GLN A 384 -14.43 -8.65 9.72
C GLN A 384 -13.00 -8.77 10.29
N ALA A 385 -12.82 -8.62 11.59
CA ALA A 385 -11.53 -8.76 12.24
C ALA A 385 -10.94 -10.17 12.04
N VAL A 386 -11.73 -11.22 12.29
CA VAL A 386 -11.28 -12.61 12.11
C VAL A 386 -11.00 -12.93 10.65
N ALA A 387 -11.89 -12.51 9.73
CA ALA A 387 -11.68 -12.71 8.29
C ALA A 387 -10.43 -11.98 7.80
N GLY A 388 -10.13 -10.79 8.34
CA GLY A 388 -8.90 -10.06 8.07
C GLY A 388 -7.65 -10.83 8.49
N ARG A 389 -7.65 -11.43 9.69
CA ARG A 389 -6.54 -12.25 10.18
C ARG A 389 -6.34 -13.52 9.34
N ILE A 390 -7.41 -14.21 8.94
CA ILE A 390 -7.31 -15.38 8.06
C ILE A 390 -6.61 -15.00 6.75
N ARG A 391 -6.99 -13.87 6.14
CA ARG A 391 -6.35 -13.36 4.91
C ARG A 391 -4.89 -13.00 5.11
N GLY A 392 -4.56 -12.28 6.19
CA GLY A 392 -3.19 -11.81 6.46
C GLY A 392 -2.22 -12.95 6.76
N TYR A 393 -2.69 -14.02 7.37
CA TYR A 393 -1.85 -15.18 7.72
C TYR A 393 -1.68 -16.20 6.60
N GLU A 394 -2.04 -15.85 5.37
CA GLU A 394 -1.57 -16.60 4.22
C GLU A 394 -0.06 -16.40 4.01
N SER A 395 0.46 -15.18 4.18
CA SER A 395 1.89 -14.90 4.08
C SER A 395 2.67 -15.38 5.30
N VAL A 396 3.89 -15.90 5.09
CA VAL A 396 4.80 -16.27 6.19
C VAL A 396 5.54 -15.05 6.73
N GLY A 397 5.86 -14.06 5.89
CA GLY A 397 6.67 -12.88 6.19
C GLY A 397 6.04 -11.55 5.79
N GLY A 398 6.88 -10.61 5.38
CA GLY A 398 6.52 -9.26 5.00
C GLY A 398 6.08 -8.40 6.19
N PHE A 399 5.28 -7.36 5.92
CA PHE A 399 4.83 -6.40 6.95
C PHE A 399 3.73 -6.93 7.88
N GLY A 400 3.07 -8.04 7.59
CA GLY A 400 1.88 -8.48 8.34
C GLY A 400 1.62 -9.98 8.36
N GLY A 401 2.60 -10.82 8.00
CA GLY A 401 2.46 -12.27 7.95
C GLY A 401 2.57 -12.97 9.31
N LYS A 402 2.68 -14.29 9.28
CA LYS A 402 2.76 -15.16 10.47
C LYS A 402 3.94 -14.81 11.35
N ALA A 403 5.12 -14.50 10.76
CA ALA A 403 6.31 -14.11 11.52
C ALA A 403 6.06 -12.84 12.35
N VAL A 404 5.34 -11.86 11.81
CA VAL A 404 4.99 -10.60 12.51
C VAL A 404 4.08 -10.86 13.70
N ALA A 405 3.07 -11.72 13.54
CA ALA A 405 2.16 -12.07 14.63
C ALA A 405 2.91 -12.73 15.79
N LEU A 406 3.81 -13.68 15.50
CA LEU A 406 4.60 -14.38 16.49
C LEU A 406 5.63 -13.45 17.18
N ALA A 407 6.30 -12.59 16.39
CA ALA A 407 7.29 -11.65 16.91
C ALA A 407 6.65 -10.59 17.82
N GLY A 408 5.52 -10.00 17.40
CA GLY A 408 4.78 -9.03 18.21
C GLY A 408 4.31 -9.61 19.54
N GLY A 409 3.70 -10.79 19.51
CA GLY A 409 3.30 -11.49 20.73
C GLY A 409 4.48 -11.78 21.66
N ALA A 410 5.59 -12.25 21.10
CA ALA A 410 6.79 -12.53 21.89
C ALA A 410 7.44 -11.27 22.47
N LEU A 411 7.50 -10.17 21.69
CA LEU A 411 8.14 -8.94 22.13
C LEU A 411 7.31 -8.22 23.19
N TYR A 412 6.04 -7.99 22.92
CA TYR A 412 5.19 -7.15 23.76
C TYR A 412 4.54 -7.91 24.91
N ALA A 413 4.09 -9.15 24.67
CA ALA A 413 3.36 -9.95 25.66
C ALA A 413 4.21 -11.09 26.26
N ASN A 414 5.46 -11.25 25.84
CA ASN A 414 6.30 -12.41 26.17
C ASN A 414 5.61 -13.76 25.84
N ASP A 415 4.74 -13.78 24.85
CA ASP A 415 3.94 -14.93 24.44
C ASP A 415 3.74 -14.91 22.92
N PRO A 416 4.46 -15.73 22.14
CA PRO A 416 4.28 -15.76 20.69
C PRO A 416 2.85 -16.11 20.25
N GLY A 417 2.09 -16.81 21.11
CA GLY A 417 0.69 -17.16 20.87
C GLY A 417 -0.32 -16.06 21.20
N HIS A 418 0.14 -14.85 21.56
CA HIS A 418 -0.73 -13.75 22.02
C HIS A 418 -1.81 -13.36 21.00
N TYR A 419 -1.56 -13.50 19.70
CA TYR A 419 -2.56 -13.26 18.65
C TYR A 419 -3.87 -14.05 18.86
N LYS A 420 -3.82 -15.23 19.47
CA LYS A 420 -5.03 -16.01 19.84
C LYS A 420 -5.82 -15.33 20.96
N LYS A 421 -5.10 -14.76 21.95
CA LYS A 421 -5.71 -14.01 23.05
C LYS A 421 -6.34 -12.72 22.56
N GLU A 422 -5.70 -12.01 21.63
CA GLU A 422 -6.26 -10.83 20.98
C GLU A 422 -7.56 -11.15 20.22
N LEU A 423 -7.55 -12.22 19.41
CA LEU A 423 -8.77 -12.68 18.70
C LEU A 423 -9.87 -13.10 19.68
N ALA A 424 -9.52 -13.80 20.75
CA ALA A 424 -10.47 -14.19 21.79
C ALA A 424 -11.03 -12.97 22.53
N ALA A 425 -10.19 -11.96 22.82
CA ALA A 425 -10.61 -10.71 23.44
C ALA A 425 -11.58 -9.93 22.55
N ILE A 426 -11.31 -9.83 21.25
CA ILE A 426 -12.24 -9.22 20.28
C ILE A 426 -13.55 -10.00 20.24
N ALA A 427 -13.48 -11.34 20.14
CA ALA A 427 -14.67 -12.21 20.07
C ALA A 427 -15.51 -12.18 21.35
N ALA A 428 -14.92 -11.85 22.49
CA ALA A 428 -15.61 -11.75 23.78
C ALA A 428 -16.30 -10.41 24.04
N GLN A 429 -16.08 -9.39 23.18
CA GLN A 429 -16.68 -8.07 23.40
C GLN A 429 -18.19 -8.11 23.30
N THR A 430 -18.81 -7.30 24.14
CA THR A 430 -20.27 -7.14 24.26
C THR A 430 -20.65 -5.65 24.18
N PRO A 431 -21.91 -5.30 23.94
CA PRO A 431 -22.37 -3.92 24.02
C PRO A 431 -22.00 -3.23 25.34
N ALA A 432 -22.09 -3.95 26.44
CA ALA A 432 -21.79 -3.42 27.77
C ALA A 432 -20.29 -3.15 27.97
N SER A 433 -19.40 -4.07 27.57
CA SER A 433 -17.95 -3.89 27.72
C SER A 433 -17.42 -2.74 26.85
N VAL A 434 -17.85 -2.65 25.59
CA VAL A 434 -17.46 -1.57 24.69
C VAL A 434 -17.96 -0.22 25.19
N LYS A 435 -19.22 -0.13 25.62
CA LYS A 435 -19.77 1.09 26.22
C LYS A 435 -18.97 1.52 27.46
N ALA A 436 -18.63 0.59 28.36
CA ALA A 436 -17.91 0.88 29.59
C ALA A 436 -16.51 1.46 29.29
N ALA A 437 -15.74 0.82 28.39
CA ALA A 437 -14.42 1.28 27.97
C ALA A 437 -14.48 2.66 27.28
N ALA A 438 -15.38 2.82 26.30
CA ALA A 438 -15.58 4.09 25.62
C ALA A 438 -15.95 5.21 26.61
N THR A 439 -16.84 4.97 27.58
CA THR A 439 -17.22 5.95 28.60
C THR A 439 -16.02 6.32 29.46
N ARG A 440 -15.20 5.35 29.89
CA ARG A 440 -14.01 5.60 30.72
C ARG A 440 -13.01 6.52 30.06
N TRP A 441 -12.79 6.35 28.77
CA TRP A 441 -11.68 6.99 28.06
C TRP A 441 -12.10 8.20 27.22
N LEU A 442 -13.24 8.17 26.54
CA LEU A 442 -13.65 9.19 25.59
C LEU A 442 -14.50 10.32 26.22
N THR A 443 -14.81 10.25 27.52
CA THR A 443 -15.37 11.39 28.27
C THR A 443 -14.30 12.34 28.80
N ARG A 444 -13.01 11.98 28.66
CA ARG A 444 -11.89 12.83 29.04
C ARG A 444 -11.77 14.00 28.07
N PRO A 445 -11.09 15.11 28.46
CA PRO A 445 -10.84 16.22 27.56
C PRO A 445 -10.11 15.75 26.26
N ALA A 446 -10.63 16.16 25.11
CA ALA A 446 -10.07 15.84 23.81
C ALA A 446 -9.11 16.91 23.31
N TYR A 447 -8.10 16.51 22.53
CA TYR A 447 -7.35 17.40 21.65
C TYR A 447 -8.00 17.41 20.27
N THR A 448 -8.51 18.58 19.86
CA THR A 448 -9.14 18.76 18.54
C THR A 448 -8.22 19.57 17.65
N LEU A 449 -7.82 19.01 16.52
CA LEU A 449 -7.06 19.69 15.48
C LEU A 449 -7.98 19.93 14.27
N THR A 450 -8.06 21.20 13.84
CA THR A 450 -8.76 21.57 12.60
C THR A 450 -7.71 22.03 11.58
N VAL A 451 -7.62 21.36 10.46
CA VAL A 451 -6.73 21.73 9.35
C VAL A 451 -7.56 22.45 8.30
N VAL A 452 -7.19 23.70 8.01
CA VAL A 452 -7.88 24.55 7.03
C VAL A 452 -6.96 24.88 5.87
N ASP A 453 -7.55 25.18 4.70
CA ASP A 453 -6.78 25.66 3.57
C ASP A 453 -6.09 26.99 3.88
N GLY A 454 -4.84 27.09 3.48
CA GLY A 454 -4.04 28.30 3.66
C GLY A 454 -2.55 28.07 3.45
N GLU A 455 -1.82 29.15 3.47
CA GLU A 455 -0.37 29.11 3.39
C GLU A 455 0.21 28.51 4.66
N ARG A 456 1.09 27.51 4.48
CA ARG A 456 1.82 26.85 5.57
C ARG A 456 2.78 27.82 6.24
N ASP A 457 3.06 27.59 7.51
CA ASP A 457 4.22 28.19 8.16
C ASP A 457 5.50 27.82 7.41
N LYS A 458 6.55 28.62 7.59
CA LYS A 458 7.86 28.36 6.98
C LYS A 458 8.34 26.96 7.37
N TYR A 459 8.70 26.17 6.36
CA TYR A 459 9.24 24.83 6.59
C TYR A 459 10.56 24.89 7.35
N GLU A 460 10.69 24.10 8.42
CA GLU A 460 11.93 23.97 9.19
C GLU A 460 12.87 23.06 8.39
N GLU A 461 13.83 23.68 7.72
CA GLU A 461 14.84 22.99 6.92
C GLU A 461 16.05 22.61 7.76
N ALA A 462 16.80 21.59 7.32
CA ALA A 462 18.08 21.23 7.90
C ALA A 462 19.05 22.42 7.80
N VAL A 463 19.78 22.67 8.86
CA VAL A 463 20.90 23.63 8.84
C VAL A 463 22.06 22.89 8.18
N VAL A 464 22.34 23.19 6.92
CA VAL A 464 23.55 22.70 6.25
C VAL A 464 24.75 23.30 7.00
N PRO A 465 25.58 22.49 7.69
CA PRO A 465 26.82 23.04 8.25
C PRO A 465 27.58 23.70 7.10
N PRO A 466 28.18 24.86 7.29
CA PRO A 466 29.08 25.41 6.28
C PRO A 466 30.08 24.31 5.95
N ALA A 467 30.24 24.02 4.65
CA ALA A 467 31.15 22.98 4.20
C ALA A 467 32.51 23.22 4.83
N VAL A 468 32.79 22.54 5.93
CA VAL A 468 34.13 22.50 6.51
C VAL A 468 34.96 21.80 5.45
N ALA A 469 35.80 22.57 4.79
CA ALA A 469 36.71 22.11 3.74
C ALA A 469 37.82 21.18 4.27
N VAL A 470 37.59 20.51 5.36
CA VAL A 470 38.38 19.38 5.85
C VAL A 470 37.68 18.14 5.32
N LYS A 471 38.16 17.65 4.18
CA LYS A 471 37.86 16.29 3.75
C LYS A 471 38.21 15.39 4.94
N PRO A 472 37.25 14.75 5.62
CA PRO A 472 37.55 13.84 6.72
C PRO A 472 38.60 12.86 6.19
N ALA A 473 39.63 12.55 6.98
CA ALA A 473 40.52 11.48 6.64
C ALA A 473 39.64 10.27 6.32
N ALA A 474 39.82 9.63 5.16
CA ALA A 474 38.99 8.53 4.75
C ALA A 474 39.07 7.45 5.84
N GLU A 475 38.06 7.40 6.70
CA GLU A 475 37.97 6.31 7.68
C GLU A 475 37.79 5.02 6.91
N THR A 476 38.69 4.08 7.09
CA THR A 476 38.53 2.76 6.51
C THR A 476 37.62 1.96 7.46
N PRO A 477 36.51 1.40 6.97
CA PRO A 477 35.69 0.52 7.78
C PRO A 477 36.51 -0.62 8.36
N VAL A 478 36.24 -0.98 9.61
CA VAL A 478 36.90 -2.13 10.23
C VAL A 478 36.43 -3.39 9.51
N LYS A 479 37.37 -4.17 9.00
CA LYS A 479 37.08 -5.45 8.41
C LYS A 479 37.00 -6.50 9.51
N GLY A 480 35.86 -7.19 9.57
CA GLY A 480 35.66 -8.27 10.54
C GLY A 480 36.51 -9.47 10.25
N THR A 481 36.67 -10.28 11.27
CA THR A 481 37.55 -11.50 11.26
C THR A 481 36.73 -12.79 11.25
N ARG A 482 35.43 -12.73 10.98
CA ARG A 482 34.54 -13.92 10.99
C ARG A 482 34.96 -14.87 9.87
N ALA A 483 35.26 -16.13 10.26
CA ALA A 483 35.72 -17.13 9.33
C ALA A 483 34.63 -17.53 8.32
N GLY A 484 35.02 -17.75 7.05
CA GLY A 484 34.18 -18.32 6.01
C GLY A 484 33.45 -17.29 5.13
N GLY A 485 33.38 -16.01 5.52
CA GLY A 485 32.68 -15.00 4.75
C GLY A 485 31.19 -15.29 4.57
N ILE A 486 30.54 -14.62 3.60
CA ILE A 486 29.10 -14.79 3.29
C ILE A 486 28.86 -16.22 2.77
N PRO A 487 27.96 -17.02 3.37
CA PRO A 487 27.72 -18.40 2.98
C PRO A 487 27.24 -18.54 1.53
N ALA A 488 27.69 -19.58 0.85
CA ALA A 488 27.14 -19.95 -0.45
C ALA A 488 25.69 -20.42 -0.32
N VAL A 489 24.91 -20.25 -1.39
CA VAL A 489 23.52 -20.71 -1.42
C VAL A 489 23.48 -22.18 -1.82
N GLY A 490 22.65 -22.97 -1.15
CA GLY A 490 22.40 -24.36 -1.51
C GLY A 490 21.61 -24.51 -2.82
N THR A 491 21.25 -25.73 -3.16
CA THR A 491 20.41 -26.02 -4.32
C THR A 491 19.01 -25.45 -4.11
N LEU A 492 18.59 -24.61 -5.06
CA LEU A 492 17.29 -23.94 -4.98
C LEU A 492 16.18 -24.82 -5.54
N THR A 493 15.05 -24.83 -4.86
CA THR A 493 13.80 -25.39 -5.37
C THR A 493 13.15 -24.38 -6.32
N GLY A 494 12.82 -24.82 -7.54
CA GLY A 494 12.14 -23.97 -8.52
C GLY A 494 10.69 -23.64 -8.14
N LEU A 495 10.11 -22.68 -8.85
CA LEU A 495 8.71 -22.32 -8.70
C LEU A 495 7.79 -23.51 -9.07
N ALA A 496 6.92 -23.89 -8.14
CA ALA A 496 5.77 -24.76 -8.38
C ALA A 496 4.51 -23.87 -8.54
N PHE A 497 4.33 -23.31 -9.75
CA PHE A 497 3.11 -22.54 -10.04
C PHE A 497 1.91 -23.47 -10.10
N PRO A 498 0.77 -23.16 -9.45
CA PRO A 498 -0.39 -24.04 -9.44
C PRO A 498 -0.96 -24.23 -10.86
N ALA A 499 -1.50 -25.43 -11.11
CA ALA A 499 -2.15 -25.73 -12.36
C ALA A 499 -3.36 -24.81 -12.59
N VAL A 500 -3.44 -24.21 -13.78
CA VAL A 500 -4.56 -23.38 -14.19
C VAL A 500 -5.56 -24.24 -14.94
N GLU A 501 -6.78 -24.32 -14.42
CA GLU A 501 -7.89 -25.04 -15.04
C GLU A 501 -8.88 -24.05 -15.67
N ARG A 502 -9.50 -24.44 -16.80
CA ARG A 502 -10.48 -23.62 -17.48
C ARG A 502 -11.83 -24.33 -17.54
N ALA A 503 -12.89 -23.60 -17.30
CA ALA A 503 -14.27 -24.04 -17.42
C ALA A 503 -15.12 -22.91 -18.02
N ARG A 504 -16.40 -23.18 -18.25
CA ARG A 504 -17.38 -22.16 -18.66
C ARG A 504 -18.63 -22.29 -17.80
N LEU A 505 -19.23 -21.15 -17.52
CA LEU A 505 -20.58 -21.07 -16.95
C LEU A 505 -21.61 -21.34 -18.03
N SER A 506 -22.87 -21.57 -17.64
CA SER A 506 -23.97 -21.91 -18.55
C SER A 506 -24.21 -20.85 -19.63
N ASN A 507 -23.92 -19.59 -19.36
CA ASN A 507 -24.03 -18.47 -20.30
C ASN A 507 -22.75 -18.22 -21.12
N GLY A 508 -21.72 -19.05 -20.99
CA GLY A 508 -20.49 -18.97 -21.75
C GLY A 508 -19.37 -18.13 -21.12
N ILE A 509 -19.57 -17.45 -19.97
CA ILE A 509 -18.50 -16.76 -19.26
C ILE A 509 -17.37 -17.75 -18.96
N GLU A 510 -16.15 -17.40 -19.32
CA GLU A 510 -14.96 -18.21 -19.09
C GLU A 510 -14.55 -18.11 -17.61
N LEU A 511 -14.37 -19.27 -16.97
CA LEU A 511 -13.85 -19.43 -15.62
C LEU A 511 -12.42 -19.96 -15.69
N ILE A 512 -11.47 -19.19 -15.14
CA ILE A 512 -10.05 -19.50 -15.05
C ILE A 512 -9.75 -19.71 -13.56
N TYR A 513 -9.33 -20.91 -13.20
CA TYR A 513 -9.27 -21.38 -11.83
C TYR A 513 -7.90 -21.94 -11.47
N ALA A 514 -7.44 -21.68 -10.23
CA ALA A 514 -6.33 -22.38 -9.61
C ALA A 514 -6.69 -22.78 -8.19
N ARG A 515 -6.31 -24.00 -7.78
CA ARG A 515 -6.53 -24.48 -6.41
C ARG A 515 -5.39 -24.11 -5.51
N ARG A 516 -5.72 -23.56 -4.32
CA ARG A 516 -4.77 -23.32 -3.22
C ARG A 516 -5.51 -23.53 -1.90
N ASP A 517 -4.92 -24.29 -1.00
CA ASP A 517 -5.50 -24.71 0.29
C ASP A 517 -4.69 -24.23 1.51
N ALA A 518 -3.78 -23.25 1.30
CA ALA A 518 -2.96 -22.69 2.36
C ALA A 518 -3.78 -22.01 3.48
N VAL A 519 -4.90 -21.40 3.11
CA VAL A 519 -5.88 -20.79 4.01
C VAL A 519 -7.31 -21.02 3.47
N PRO A 520 -8.34 -21.12 4.33
CA PRO A 520 -9.73 -21.38 3.90
C PRO A 520 -10.39 -20.12 3.32
N ILE A 521 -9.83 -19.59 2.23
CA ILE A 521 -10.29 -18.36 1.55
C ILE A 521 -10.56 -18.65 0.09
N THR A 522 -11.66 -18.08 -0.43
CA THR A 522 -11.90 -17.98 -1.86
C THR A 522 -11.71 -16.54 -2.31
N GLN A 523 -10.90 -16.37 -3.33
CA GLN A 523 -10.70 -15.10 -4.02
C GLN A 523 -11.22 -15.22 -5.45
N ALA A 524 -12.03 -14.24 -5.87
CA ALA A 524 -12.59 -14.21 -7.21
C ALA A 524 -12.48 -12.80 -7.80
N VAL A 525 -12.20 -12.72 -9.10
CA VAL A 525 -12.22 -11.47 -9.86
C VAL A 525 -13.06 -11.66 -11.11
N LEU A 526 -14.11 -10.86 -11.23
CA LEU A 526 -14.87 -10.68 -12.45
C LEU A 526 -14.24 -9.53 -13.23
N SER A 527 -13.58 -9.84 -14.34
CA SER A 527 -12.77 -8.90 -15.14
C SER A 527 -13.45 -8.61 -16.47
N PHE A 528 -13.64 -7.34 -16.79
CA PHE A 528 -14.27 -6.86 -18.02
C PHE A 528 -13.26 -6.19 -18.94
N ASP A 529 -13.43 -6.36 -20.25
CA ASP A 529 -12.65 -5.67 -21.28
C ASP A 529 -13.14 -4.21 -21.43
N ALA A 530 -12.87 -3.38 -20.41
CA ALA A 530 -13.22 -1.96 -20.34
C ALA A 530 -11.98 -1.12 -19.96
N GLY A 531 -11.79 -0.78 -18.71
CA GLY A 531 -10.69 0.07 -18.23
C GLY A 531 -10.91 1.56 -18.51
N TYR A 532 -9.96 2.41 -18.11
CA TYR A 532 -10.02 3.84 -18.41
C TYR A 532 -10.12 4.13 -19.91
N ALA A 533 -9.63 3.21 -20.75
CA ALA A 533 -9.75 3.30 -22.20
C ALA A 533 -11.21 3.30 -22.68
N ALA A 534 -12.16 2.85 -21.87
CA ALA A 534 -13.58 2.81 -22.19
C ALA A 534 -14.31 4.14 -21.99
N ASP A 535 -13.74 5.09 -21.23
CA ASP A 535 -14.37 6.39 -21.04
C ASP A 535 -14.45 7.17 -22.36
N VAL A 536 -15.56 7.87 -22.60
CA VAL A 536 -15.69 8.79 -23.74
C VAL A 536 -14.96 10.09 -23.45
N ALA A 537 -14.42 10.72 -24.48
CA ALA A 537 -13.52 11.87 -24.34
C ALA A 537 -14.15 13.09 -23.60
N ASP A 538 -15.45 13.30 -23.73
CA ASP A 538 -16.21 14.39 -23.10
C ASP A 538 -16.85 13.99 -21.76
N LYS A 539 -16.65 12.74 -21.32
CA LYS A 539 -17.23 12.16 -20.08
C LYS A 539 -16.18 11.44 -19.23
N LEU A 540 -14.98 12.02 -19.15
CA LEU A 540 -13.88 11.41 -18.38
C LEU A 540 -14.21 11.33 -16.90
N GLY A 541 -14.12 10.13 -16.33
CA GLY A 541 -14.48 9.79 -14.96
C GLY A 541 -15.79 9.01 -14.85
N THR A 542 -16.48 8.73 -15.96
CA THR A 542 -17.71 7.93 -15.97
C THR A 542 -17.49 6.55 -15.37
N GLN A 543 -16.43 5.84 -15.80
CA GLN A 543 -16.11 4.52 -15.25
C GLN A 543 -15.92 4.58 -13.74
N GLN A 544 -15.10 5.50 -13.24
CA GLN A 544 -14.83 5.63 -11.81
C GLN A 544 -16.14 5.88 -11.02
N LEU A 545 -16.98 6.80 -11.51
CA LEU A 545 -18.25 7.09 -10.87
C LEU A 545 -19.21 5.89 -10.91
N THR A 546 -19.28 5.19 -12.05
CA THR A 546 -20.11 4.00 -12.19
C THR A 546 -19.73 2.94 -11.15
N LEU A 547 -18.45 2.63 -11.04
CA LEU A 547 -17.94 1.64 -10.10
C LEU A 547 -18.18 2.02 -8.65
N SER A 548 -17.96 3.27 -8.29
CA SER A 548 -18.19 3.77 -6.93
C SER A 548 -19.68 3.73 -6.56
N VAL A 549 -20.59 4.06 -7.50
CA VAL A 549 -22.04 4.02 -7.23
C VAL A 549 -22.58 2.59 -7.23
N MET A 550 -21.99 1.65 -7.96
CA MET A 550 -22.38 0.22 -7.88
C MET A 550 -22.21 -0.36 -6.47
N ASP A 551 -21.31 0.20 -5.70
CA ASP A 551 -21.02 -0.18 -4.32
C ASP A 551 -22.05 0.38 -3.30
N GLU A 552 -22.94 1.27 -3.74
CA GLU A 552 -23.88 2.02 -2.91
C GLU A 552 -25.30 1.47 -2.93
N GLY A 553 -25.48 0.26 -3.42
CA GLY A 553 -26.74 -0.47 -3.35
C GLY A 553 -27.09 -1.23 -4.62
N THR A 554 -27.93 -2.24 -4.43
CA THR A 554 -28.53 -3.03 -5.49
C THR A 554 -30.03 -2.75 -5.58
N ARG A 555 -30.72 -3.42 -6.51
CA ARG A 555 -32.19 -3.30 -6.60
C ARG A 555 -32.91 -3.82 -5.35
N THR A 556 -32.24 -4.65 -4.53
CA THR A 556 -32.82 -5.32 -3.37
C THR A 556 -32.29 -4.81 -2.05
N LEU A 557 -31.11 -4.18 -2.03
CA LEU A 557 -30.43 -3.69 -0.84
C LEU A 557 -30.00 -2.24 -1.05
N ASP A 558 -30.34 -1.36 -0.11
CA ASP A 558 -29.73 -0.03 -0.06
C ASP A 558 -28.24 -0.12 0.34
N GLY A 559 -27.53 1.01 0.29
CA GLY A 559 -26.09 1.04 0.54
C GLY A 559 -25.71 0.59 1.96
N ILE A 560 -26.53 0.86 2.96
CA ILE A 560 -26.30 0.44 4.34
C ILE A 560 -26.49 -1.06 4.48
N ALA A 561 -27.62 -1.58 4.00
CA ALA A 561 -27.92 -3.01 4.04
C ALA A 561 -26.89 -3.83 3.24
N LEU A 562 -26.39 -3.29 2.11
CA LEU A 562 -25.33 -3.89 1.32
C LEU A 562 -24.01 -3.97 2.09
N ALA A 563 -23.60 -2.89 2.75
CA ALA A 563 -22.39 -2.85 3.59
C ALA A 563 -22.51 -3.86 4.74
N GLU A 564 -23.63 -3.86 5.47
CA GLU A 564 -23.88 -4.81 6.56
C GLU A 564 -23.88 -6.27 6.09
N ALA A 565 -24.43 -6.56 4.90
CA ALA A 565 -24.42 -7.91 4.34
C ALA A 565 -22.97 -8.39 4.08
N ARG A 566 -22.12 -7.54 3.51
CA ARG A 566 -20.68 -7.84 3.32
C ARG A 566 -19.98 -8.08 4.65
N GLU A 567 -20.24 -7.21 5.62
CA GLU A 567 -19.61 -7.27 6.94
C GLU A 567 -19.98 -8.55 7.69
N ARG A 568 -21.26 -8.97 7.67
CA ARG A 568 -21.72 -10.24 8.29
C ARG A 568 -21.08 -11.47 7.65
N LEU A 569 -20.69 -11.40 6.37
CA LEU A 569 -20.02 -12.51 5.67
C LEU A 569 -18.50 -12.52 5.86
N GLY A 570 -17.91 -11.49 6.45
CA GLY A 570 -16.46 -11.30 6.45
C GLY A 570 -15.91 -11.12 5.03
N ALA A 571 -16.78 -10.71 4.09
CA ALA A 571 -16.44 -10.54 2.70
C ALA A 571 -15.82 -9.16 2.46
N SER A 572 -14.74 -9.14 1.68
CA SER A 572 -14.22 -7.93 1.04
C SER A 572 -14.66 -7.99 -0.43
N ILE A 573 -15.57 -7.11 -0.82
CA ILE A 573 -16.02 -6.96 -2.21
C ILE A 573 -15.71 -5.52 -2.61
N GLY A 574 -15.02 -5.35 -3.74
CA GLY A 574 -14.62 -4.04 -4.21
C GLY A 574 -14.48 -3.99 -5.72
N THR A 575 -14.33 -2.79 -6.24
CA THR A 575 -14.13 -2.50 -7.65
C THR A 575 -12.72 -2.02 -7.92
N GLY A 576 -12.21 -2.26 -9.12
CA GLY A 576 -10.89 -1.84 -9.54
C GLY A 576 -10.86 -1.50 -11.02
N THR A 577 -9.89 -0.69 -11.40
CA THR A 577 -9.69 -0.32 -12.80
C THR A 577 -8.20 -0.22 -13.14
N SER A 578 -7.89 -0.54 -14.38
CA SER A 578 -6.60 -0.30 -15.01
C SER A 578 -6.82 0.43 -16.34
N LEU A 579 -5.78 0.61 -17.11
CA LEU A 579 -5.92 1.18 -18.47
C LEU A 579 -6.85 0.32 -19.34
N ASP A 580 -6.76 -1.00 -19.22
CA ASP A 580 -7.40 -1.97 -20.13
C ASP A 580 -8.59 -2.71 -19.53
N ARG A 581 -8.64 -2.87 -18.22
CA ARG A 581 -9.60 -3.75 -17.52
C ARG A 581 -10.34 -3.02 -16.42
N THR A 582 -11.60 -3.37 -16.28
CA THR A 582 -12.44 -3.07 -15.11
C THR A 582 -12.69 -4.35 -14.37
N THR A 583 -12.56 -4.34 -13.05
CA THR A 583 -12.70 -5.52 -12.21
C THR A 583 -13.67 -5.32 -11.06
N LEU A 584 -14.42 -6.35 -10.73
CA LEU A 584 -15.02 -6.53 -9.43
C LEU A 584 -14.27 -7.68 -8.75
N SER A 585 -13.83 -7.49 -7.53
CA SER A 585 -13.08 -8.48 -6.74
C SER A 585 -13.88 -8.90 -5.52
N MET A 586 -13.73 -10.15 -5.12
CA MET A 586 -14.30 -10.71 -3.90
C MET A 586 -13.23 -11.55 -3.19
N SER A 587 -13.06 -11.34 -1.88
CA SER A 587 -12.31 -12.23 -1.00
C SER A 587 -13.19 -12.57 0.20
N VAL A 588 -13.39 -13.85 0.46
CA VAL A 588 -14.31 -14.32 1.50
C VAL A 588 -13.81 -15.61 2.15
N PRO A 589 -14.00 -15.82 3.47
CA PRO A 589 -13.84 -17.13 4.07
C PRO A 589 -14.68 -18.15 3.32
N SER A 590 -14.08 -19.28 2.89
CA SER A 590 -14.75 -20.24 2.00
C SER A 590 -16.01 -20.88 2.60
N ALA A 591 -16.15 -20.86 3.93
CA ALA A 591 -17.39 -21.20 4.61
C ALA A 591 -18.60 -20.34 4.22
N ASN A 592 -18.34 -19.10 3.76
CA ASN A 592 -19.35 -18.12 3.35
C ASN A 592 -19.42 -17.94 1.81
N LEU A 593 -18.80 -18.83 1.02
CA LEU A 593 -18.70 -18.69 -0.45
C LEU A 593 -20.06 -18.52 -1.12
N THR A 594 -21.03 -19.37 -0.81
CA THR A 594 -22.34 -19.36 -1.48
C THR A 594 -23.09 -18.04 -1.29
N PRO A 595 -23.32 -17.53 -0.04
CA PRO A 595 -23.98 -16.25 0.13
C PRO A 595 -23.15 -15.06 -0.37
N ALA A 596 -21.82 -15.14 -0.34
CA ALA A 596 -20.96 -14.09 -0.86
C ALA A 596 -21.03 -13.99 -2.39
N VAL A 597 -21.07 -15.10 -3.11
CA VAL A 597 -21.24 -15.10 -4.58
C VAL A 597 -22.62 -14.58 -4.97
N ALA A 598 -23.67 -14.87 -4.22
CA ALA A 598 -24.99 -14.29 -4.47
C ALA A 598 -24.97 -12.76 -4.35
N LEU A 599 -24.35 -12.23 -3.31
CA LEU A 599 -24.17 -10.78 -3.11
C LEU A 599 -23.29 -10.16 -4.20
N PHE A 600 -22.18 -10.83 -4.54
CA PHE A 600 -21.26 -10.40 -5.59
C PHE A 600 -21.93 -10.33 -6.96
N ALA A 601 -22.76 -11.31 -7.28
CA ALA A 601 -23.56 -11.32 -8.51
C ALA A 601 -24.62 -10.21 -8.52
N ASP A 602 -25.27 -9.93 -7.39
CA ASP A 602 -26.25 -8.87 -7.29
C ASP A 602 -25.63 -7.48 -7.51
N ILE A 603 -24.46 -7.21 -6.91
CA ILE A 603 -23.69 -5.98 -7.15
C ILE A 603 -23.32 -5.84 -8.64
N ALA A 604 -22.85 -6.90 -9.28
CA ALA A 604 -22.41 -6.84 -10.67
C ALA A 604 -23.56 -6.64 -11.66
N ARG A 605 -24.69 -7.30 -11.42
CA ARG A 605 -25.81 -7.42 -12.37
C ARG A 605 -26.93 -6.40 -12.15
N ASN A 606 -27.16 -6.03 -10.88
CA ASN A 606 -28.34 -5.30 -10.44
C ASN A 606 -28.03 -4.03 -9.64
N PRO A 607 -27.01 -3.22 -9.98
CA PRO A 607 -26.78 -1.98 -9.24
C PRO A 607 -28.00 -1.06 -9.33
N ALA A 608 -28.32 -0.39 -8.25
CA ALA A 608 -29.49 0.48 -8.16
C ALA A 608 -29.30 1.80 -8.91
N PHE A 609 -28.09 2.36 -8.88
CA PHE A 609 -27.81 3.71 -9.37
C PHE A 609 -28.84 4.73 -8.87
N ALA A 610 -29.19 4.70 -7.58
CA ALA A 610 -30.16 5.63 -7.01
C ALA A 610 -29.65 7.08 -7.19
N ASP A 611 -30.54 7.99 -7.64
CA ASP A 611 -30.14 9.37 -7.97
C ASP A 611 -29.50 10.11 -6.79
N GLU A 612 -29.93 9.82 -5.58
CA GLU A 612 -29.36 10.37 -4.35
C GLU A 612 -27.90 9.95 -4.18
N GLU A 613 -27.60 8.65 -4.37
CA GLU A 613 -26.26 8.08 -4.28
C GLU A 613 -25.37 8.55 -5.43
N VAL A 614 -25.90 8.63 -6.66
CA VAL A 614 -25.18 9.23 -7.79
C VAL A 614 -24.75 10.66 -7.45
N GLY A 615 -25.62 11.47 -6.87
CA GLY A 615 -25.30 12.83 -6.46
C GLY A 615 -24.24 12.89 -5.35
N ARG A 616 -24.37 12.05 -4.33
CA ARG A 616 -23.44 11.98 -3.20
C ARG A 616 -22.04 11.53 -3.64
N VAL A 617 -21.94 10.40 -4.33
CA VAL A 617 -20.67 9.80 -4.78
C VAL A 617 -19.98 10.68 -5.82
N ARG A 618 -20.74 11.33 -6.72
CA ARG A 618 -20.18 12.34 -7.63
C ARG A 618 -19.50 13.49 -6.87
N ASN A 619 -20.10 13.98 -5.80
CA ASN A 619 -19.49 15.02 -4.97
C ASN A 619 -18.22 14.51 -4.25
N GLN A 620 -18.22 13.24 -3.79
CA GLN A 620 -17.03 12.62 -3.23
C GLN A 620 -15.91 12.48 -4.27
N GLN A 621 -16.24 12.06 -5.50
CA GLN A 621 -15.27 11.97 -6.59
C GLN A 621 -14.68 13.35 -6.93
N LEU A 622 -15.50 14.40 -6.99
CA LEU A 622 -15.04 15.78 -7.19
C LEU A 622 -14.10 16.23 -6.07
N ALA A 623 -14.45 15.96 -4.81
CA ALA A 623 -13.56 16.26 -3.67
C ALA A 623 -12.25 15.46 -3.75
N GLY A 624 -12.30 14.20 -4.15
CA GLY A 624 -11.11 13.37 -4.40
C GLY A 624 -10.22 13.93 -5.50
N ILE A 625 -10.79 14.43 -6.61
CA ILE A 625 -10.05 15.10 -7.68
C ILE A 625 -9.39 16.38 -7.16
N GLN A 626 -10.10 17.19 -6.37
CA GLN A 626 -9.52 18.38 -5.77
C GLN A 626 -8.34 18.03 -4.86
N GLN A 627 -8.48 16.99 -4.04
CA GLN A 627 -7.39 16.52 -3.19
C GLN A 627 -6.19 15.99 -4.01
N GLU A 628 -6.43 15.22 -5.08
CA GLU A 628 -5.38 14.76 -5.99
C GLU A 628 -4.57 15.95 -6.54
N LEU A 629 -5.25 17.03 -6.90
CA LEU A 629 -4.64 18.23 -7.47
C LEU A 629 -3.87 19.10 -6.46
N THR A 630 -3.93 18.79 -5.16
CA THR A 630 -3.05 19.41 -4.15
C THR A 630 -1.74 18.65 -3.96
N SER A 631 -1.63 17.42 -4.48
CA SER A 631 -0.42 16.60 -4.35
C SER A 631 0.53 16.77 -5.55
N PRO A 632 1.85 16.77 -5.34
CA PRO A 632 2.82 16.79 -6.44
C PRO A 632 2.61 15.64 -7.42
N GLN A 633 2.37 14.43 -6.92
CA GLN A 633 2.19 13.23 -7.72
C GLN A 633 0.94 13.28 -8.59
N GLY A 634 -0.19 13.74 -8.03
CA GLY A 634 -1.45 13.88 -8.77
C GLY A 634 -1.33 14.87 -9.93
N LEU A 635 -0.76 16.04 -9.67
CA LEU A 635 -0.48 17.05 -10.69
C LEU A 635 0.44 16.50 -11.79
N GLY A 636 1.57 15.90 -11.39
CA GLY A 636 2.56 15.35 -12.32
C GLY A 636 1.98 14.25 -13.20
N ASN A 637 1.25 13.29 -12.62
CA ASN A 637 0.67 12.15 -13.35
C ASN A 637 -0.36 12.61 -14.40
N ARG A 638 -1.20 13.60 -14.09
CA ARG A 638 -2.15 14.15 -15.07
C ARG A 638 -1.44 14.74 -16.28
N VAL A 639 -0.37 15.49 -16.06
CA VAL A 639 0.38 16.13 -17.14
C VAL A 639 1.15 15.10 -17.96
N ILE A 640 1.96 14.24 -17.34
CA ILE A 640 2.78 13.25 -18.05
C ILE A 640 1.93 12.22 -18.78
N GLY A 641 0.85 11.74 -18.15
CA GLY A 641 -0.07 10.78 -18.76
C GLY A 641 -0.72 11.32 -20.03
N LYS A 642 -1.17 12.58 -20.02
CA LYS A 642 -1.72 13.26 -21.18
C LYS A 642 -0.67 13.50 -22.27
N LEU A 643 0.55 13.90 -21.90
CA LEU A 643 1.64 14.12 -22.87
C LEU A 643 2.03 12.82 -23.58
N ILE A 644 2.22 11.74 -22.84
CA ILE A 644 2.67 10.46 -23.42
C ILE A 644 1.56 9.78 -24.22
N ASN A 645 0.31 9.78 -23.71
CA ASN A 645 -0.78 8.99 -24.27
C ASN A 645 -1.85 9.78 -25.03
N GLY A 646 -1.75 11.09 -25.13
CA GLY A 646 -2.79 12.07 -25.44
C GLY A 646 -3.81 11.72 -26.53
N ASP A 647 -3.37 11.15 -27.64
CA ASP A 647 -4.20 10.76 -28.79
C ASP A 647 -4.74 9.32 -28.75
N THR A 648 -4.51 8.60 -27.66
CA THR A 648 -5.00 7.23 -27.45
C THR A 648 -6.08 7.17 -26.37
N PRO A 649 -6.85 6.07 -26.30
CA PRO A 649 -7.72 5.81 -25.15
C PRO A 649 -7.03 5.91 -23.79
N TYR A 650 -5.72 5.61 -23.69
CA TYR A 650 -4.96 5.75 -22.44
C TYR A 650 -4.72 7.21 -22.02
N GLY A 651 -4.77 8.16 -22.93
CA GLY A 651 -4.73 9.59 -22.60
C GLY A 651 -5.95 10.09 -21.83
N LYS A 652 -7.00 9.27 -21.77
CA LYS A 652 -8.21 9.50 -20.96
C LYS A 652 -8.02 9.12 -19.48
N ALA A 653 -6.98 8.39 -19.14
CA ALA A 653 -6.67 7.99 -17.76
C ALA A 653 -6.15 9.21 -16.96
N GLN A 654 -7.06 9.97 -16.37
CA GLN A 654 -6.78 11.19 -15.61
C GLN A 654 -7.26 11.07 -14.16
N GLY A 655 -6.69 10.14 -13.39
CA GLY A 655 -7.08 9.94 -11.99
C GLY A 655 -8.59 9.77 -11.84
N GLY A 656 -9.22 10.57 -10.98
CA GLY A 656 -10.67 10.56 -10.79
C GLY A 656 -11.51 11.09 -11.96
N GLY A 657 -10.90 11.50 -13.08
CA GLY A 657 -11.58 12.08 -14.24
C GLY A 657 -11.40 13.59 -14.39
N ASP A 658 -12.10 14.19 -15.37
CA ASP A 658 -12.15 15.64 -15.54
C ASP A 658 -13.22 16.26 -14.63
N PRO A 659 -12.92 17.29 -13.82
CA PRO A 659 -13.87 17.86 -12.89
C PRO A 659 -15.16 18.37 -13.52
N LYS A 660 -15.08 18.99 -14.73
CA LYS A 660 -16.26 19.51 -15.42
C LYS A 660 -17.11 18.38 -15.98
N ALA A 661 -16.44 17.36 -16.56
CA ALA A 661 -17.12 16.19 -17.07
C ALA A 661 -17.84 15.45 -15.93
N VAL A 662 -17.12 15.17 -14.81
CA VAL A 662 -17.69 14.48 -13.62
C VAL A 662 -18.88 15.25 -13.05
N ALA A 663 -18.81 16.59 -12.95
CA ALA A 663 -19.92 17.42 -12.47
C ALA A 663 -21.18 17.29 -13.32
N ALA A 664 -21.03 17.05 -14.62
CA ALA A 664 -22.13 16.92 -15.60
C ALA A 664 -22.68 15.49 -15.73
N LEU A 665 -21.98 14.45 -15.18
CA LEU A 665 -22.42 13.07 -15.28
C LEU A 665 -23.80 12.85 -14.63
N THR A 666 -24.62 12.08 -15.31
CA THR A 666 -25.97 11.72 -14.89
C THR A 666 -26.09 10.22 -14.61
N ARG A 667 -27.16 9.82 -13.93
CA ARG A 667 -27.51 8.41 -13.76
C ARG A 667 -27.57 7.66 -15.10
N ALA A 668 -28.12 8.28 -16.15
CA ALA A 668 -28.23 7.67 -17.47
C ALA A 668 -26.86 7.33 -18.07
N ASP A 669 -25.84 8.17 -17.83
CA ASP A 669 -24.48 7.92 -18.28
C ASP A 669 -23.88 6.68 -17.62
N LEU A 670 -24.10 6.50 -16.31
CA LEU A 670 -23.63 5.36 -15.54
C LEU A 670 -24.29 4.06 -15.99
N VAL A 671 -25.62 4.09 -16.19
CA VAL A 671 -26.39 2.95 -16.69
C VAL A 671 -25.91 2.57 -18.11
N ALA A 672 -25.71 3.57 -18.97
CA ALA A 672 -25.20 3.34 -20.33
C ALA A 672 -23.79 2.71 -20.32
N PHE A 673 -22.90 3.20 -19.43
CA PHE A 673 -21.57 2.62 -19.26
C PHE A 673 -21.65 1.17 -18.80
N GLN A 674 -22.43 0.89 -17.75
CA GLN A 674 -22.61 -0.46 -17.22
C GLN A 674 -23.14 -1.43 -18.30
N GLN A 675 -24.16 -1.03 -19.05
CA GLN A 675 -24.75 -1.87 -20.11
C GLN A 675 -23.81 -2.12 -21.28
N ALA A 676 -22.97 -1.15 -21.65
CA ALA A 676 -22.03 -1.27 -22.73
C ALA A 676 -20.78 -2.10 -22.37
N TRP A 677 -20.33 -2.06 -21.14
CA TRP A 677 -19.02 -2.56 -20.77
C TRP A 677 -19.03 -3.65 -19.68
N LEU A 678 -19.91 -3.58 -18.66
CA LEU A 678 -19.96 -4.54 -17.57
C LEU A 678 -21.03 -5.61 -17.87
N ARG A 679 -20.70 -6.48 -18.80
CA ARG A 679 -21.65 -7.44 -19.41
C ARG A 679 -21.00 -8.80 -19.61
N PRO A 680 -21.79 -9.89 -19.63
CA PRO A 680 -21.25 -11.27 -19.62
C PRO A 680 -20.38 -11.62 -20.83
N ASP A 681 -20.65 -11.07 -22.00
CA ASP A 681 -19.89 -11.31 -23.23
C ASP A 681 -18.53 -10.54 -23.28
N LYS A 682 -18.27 -9.67 -22.30
CA LYS A 682 -16.98 -9.02 -22.08
C LYS A 682 -16.29 -9.48 -20.80
N ALA A 683 -16.89 -10.42 -20.09
CA ALA A 683 -16.47 -10.86 -18.78
C ALA A 683 -15.63 -12.14 -18.82
N LYS A 684 -14.67 -12.23 -17.91
CA LYS A 684 -14.01 -13.47 -17.49
C LYS A 684 -13.98 -13.51 -15.96
N ILE A 685 -14.06 -14.70 -15.39
CA ILE A 685 -13.96 -14.90 -13.94
C ILE A 685 -12.66 -15.64 -13.65
N PHE A 686 -11.83 -15.05 -12.78
CA PHE A 686 -10.62 -15.65 -12.26
C PHE A 686 -10.86 -16.03 -10.81
N VAL A 687 -10.45 -17.23 -10.40
CA VAL A 687 -10.65 -17.72 -9.03
C VAL A 687 -9.42 -18.46 -8.52
N VAL A 688 -9.06 -18.17 -7.28
CA VAL A 688 -8.15 -18.99 -6.48
C VAL A 688 -8.89 -19.39 -5.21
N SER A 689 -8.95 -20.69 -4.91
CA SER A 689 -9.76 -21.20 -3.79
C SER A 689 -9.20 -22.50 -3.24
N ASP A 690 -9.48 -22.77 -1.96
CA ASP A 690 -9.30 -24.06 -1.31
C ASP A 690 -10.39 -25.08 -1.71
N ARG A 691 -11.49 -24.62 -2.34
CA ARG A 691 -12.62 -25.46 -2.76
C ARG A 691 -12.38 -26.04 -4.17
N PRO A 692 -12.83 -27.25 -4.46
CA PRO A 692 -12.71 -27.86 -5.80
C PRO A 692 -13.39 -27.01 -6.89
N LEU A 693 -12.83 -27.02 -8.12
CA LEU A 693 -13.39 -26.31 -9.28
C LEU A 693 -14.88 -26.60 -9.48
N ALA A 694 -15.30 -27.86 -9.33
CA ALA A 694 -16.72 -28.26 -9.55
C ALA A 694 -17.67 -27.54 -8.57
N GLU A 695 -17.28 -27.39 -7.30
CA GLU A 695 -18.04 -26.66 -6.28
C GLU A 695 -18.09 -25.17 -6.61
N VAL A 696 -16.93 -24.56 -6.87
CA VAL A 696 -16.81 -23.15 -7.21
C VAL A 696 -17.62 -22.80 -8.45
N ARG A 697 -17.49 -23.61 -9.51
CA ARG A 697 -18.26 -23.43 -10.75
C ARG A 697 -19.76 -23.50 -10.50
N ALA A 698 -20.24 -24.48 -9.72
CA ALA A 698 -21.66 -24.64 -9.42
C ALA A 698 -22.22 -23.43 -8.63
N VAL A 699 -21.42 -22.85 -7.73
CA VAL A 699 -21.81 -21.65 -6.98
C VAL A 699 -21.85 -20.42 -7.89
N LEU A 700 -20.83 -20.23 -8.72
CA LEU A 700 -20.76 -19.13 -9.68
C LEU A 700 -21.86 -19.24 -10.74
N ASP A 701 -22.17 -20.43 -11.21
CA ASP A 701 -23.21 -20.66 -12.19
C ASP A 701 -24.62 -20.30 -11.68
N ARG A 702 -24.89 -20.52 -10.38
CA ARG A 702 -26.14 -20.04 -9.75
C ARG A 702 -26.20 -18.51 -9.68
N GLY A 703 -25.07 -17.82 -9.54
CA GLY A 703 -25.03 -16.34 -9.47
C GLY A 703 -25.03 -15.67 -10.84
N PHE A 704 -24.37 -16.26 -11.82
CA PHE A 704 -24.08 -15.61 -13.10
C PHE A 704 -24.59 -16.37 -14.33
N GLY A 705 -24.93 -17.66 -14.24
CA GLY A 705 -25.17 -18.51 -15.37
C GLY A 705 -26.38 -18.13 -16.26
N ASP A 706 -27.34 -17.41 -15.73
CA ASP A 706 -28.49 -16.83 -16.45
C ASP A 706 -28.29 -15.37 -16.88
N TRP A 707 -27.12 -14.78 -16.61
CA TRP A 707 -26.85 -13.39 -16.97
C TRP A 707 -26.68 -13.23 -18.47
N THR A 708 -27.50 -12.40 -19.11
CA THR A 708 -27.49 -12.13 -20.54
C THR A 708 -27.10 -10.69 -20.85
N ALA A 709 -26.35 -10.51 -21.94
CA ALA A 709 -26.00 -9.19 -22.43
C ALA A 709 -27.18 -8.49 -23.11
N GLN A 710 -27.30 -7.18 -22.93
CA GLN A 710 -28.36 -6.38 -23.56
C GLN A 710 -27.74 -5.20 -24.33
N GLY A 711 -28.30 -4.87 -25.49
CA GLY A 711 -27.83 -3.75 -26.31
C GLY A 711 -26.43 -3.96 -26.93
N PRO A 712 -25.88 -2.95 -27.60
CA PRO A 712 -24.57 -3.02 -28.23
C PRO A 712 -23.45 -3.00 -27.21
N ALA A 713 -22.40 -3.81 -27.47
CA ALA A 713 -21.19 -3.78 -26.64
C ALA A 713 -20.33 -2.55 -26.97
N GLY A 714 -19.71 -1.97 -25.95
CA GLY A 714 -18.71 -0.91 -26.12
C GLY A 714 -17.48 -1.41 -26.90
N VAL A 715 -16.85 -0.52 -27.66
CA VAL A 715 -15.64 -0.82 -28.44
C VAL A 715 -14.56 0.20 -28.13
N LYS A 716 -13.35 -0.29 -27.82
CA LYS A 716 -12.15 0.55 -27.69
C LYS A 716 -11.49 0.69 -29.05
N SER A 717 -11.20 1.93 -29.46
CA SER A 717 -10.51 2.22 -30.72
C SER A 717 -9.17 2.87 -30.44
N PHE A 718 -8.09 2.24 -30.87
CA PHE A 718 -6.74 2.76 -30.79
C PHE A 718 -6.27 3.26 -32.15
N PRO A 719 -5.70 4.48 -32.22
CA PRO A 719 -5.21 5.02 -33.49
C PRO A 719 -4.03 4.19 -34.02
N THR A 720 -3.98 3.98 -35.33
CA THR A 720 -2.86 3.29 -36.00
C THR A 720 -1.64 4.19 -36.16
N THR A 721 -1.85 5.50 -36.22
CA THR A 721 -0.80 6.53 -36.29
C THR A 721 -0.94 7.44 -35.09
N ARG A 722 0.20 7.87 -34.55
CA ARG A 722 0.26 8.75 -33.37
C ARG A 722 1.04 10.02 -33.69
N THR A 723 0.57 11.14 -33.17
CA THR A 723 1.31 12.42 -33.25
C THR A 723 2.67 12.26 -32.56
N PRO A 724 3.79 12.60 -33.22
CA PRO A 724 5.11 12.57 -32.60
C PRO A 724 5.16 13.44 -31.35
N LEU A 725 5.89 13.00 -30.33
CA LEU A 725 6.16 13.81 -29.15
C LEU A 725 7.32 14.77 -29.42
N THR A 726 7.15 16.02 -29.03
CA THR A 726 8.24 17.00 -29.02
C THR A 726 8.83 17.06 -27.61
N PRO A 727 10.12 16.77 -27.45
CA PRO A 727 10.78 16.86 -26.16
C PRO A 727 10.71 18.26 -25.58
N LYS A 728 10.24 18.38 -24.35
CA LYS A 728 10.12 19.62 -23.58
C LYS A 728 10.07 19.35 -22.08
N ILE A 729 10.17 20.41 -21.30
CA ILE A 729 9.94 20.38 -19.85
C ILE A 729 8.64 21.15 -19.56
N VAL A 730 7.70 20.53 -18.88
CA VAL A 730 6.53 21.20 -18.33
C VAL A 730 6.74 21.36 -16.83
N LEU A 731 6.88 22.60 -16.38
CA LEU A 731 7.01 22.96 -14.97
C LEU A 731 5.63 23.31 -14.41
N VAL A 732 5.10 22.48 -13.53
CA VAL A 732 3.89 22.78 -12.77
C VAL A 732 4.29 23.54 -11.52
N ASP A 733 3.91 24.81 -11.46
CA ASP A 733 4.28 25.69 -10.34
C ASP A 733 3.49 25.33 -9.07
N ARG A 734 4.25 24.99 -8.03
CA ARG A 734 3.78 24.73 -6.67
C ARG A 734 4.67 25.49 -5.68
N PRO A 735 4.35 26.75 -5.39
CA PRO A 735 5.19 27.64 -4.57
C PRO A 735 5.54 27.06 -3.19
N ASN A 736 6.72 27.41 -2.70
CA ASN A 736 7.23 27.00 -1.38
C ASN A 736 7.31 25.47 -1.18
N SER A 737 7.45 24.68 -2.24
CA SER A 737 7.72 23.25 -2.14
C SER A 737 9.19 23.00 -1.82
N PRO A 738 9.51 22.27 -0.74
CA PRO A 738 10.91 21.95 -0.37
C PRO A 738 11.53 20.92 -1.32
N GLN A 739 10.70 20.20 -2.07
CA GLN A 739 11.11 19.20 -3.07
C GLN A 739 10.44 19.46 -4.41
N SER A 740 11.07 18.96 -5.46
CA SER A 740 10.48 18.79 -6.79
C SER A 740 10.19 17.32 -7.06
N LEU A 741 9.04 17.05 -7.66
CA LEU A 741 8.78 15.76 -8.30
C LEU A 741 9.20 15.87 -9.77
N ILE A 742 10.12 15.01 -10.20
CA ILE A 742 10.53 14.86 -11.59
C ILE A 742 9.86 13.62 -12.15
N LEU A 743 9.12 13.76 -13.24
CA LEU A 743 8.61 12.67 -14.05
C LEU A 743 9.16 12.83 -15.46
N ALA A 744 9.65 11.74 -16.04
CA ALA A 744 10.10 11.72 -17.43
C ALA A 744 9.45 10.55 -18.16
N GLY A 745 9.24 10.67 -19.46
CA GLY A 745 8.69 9.56 -20.22
C GLY A 745 8.87 9.67 -21.71
N GLN A 746 8.90 8.51 -22.36
CA GLN A 746 8.88 8.38 -23.81
C GLN A 746 7.98 7.22 -24.24
N ARG A 747 7.53 7.26 -25.49
CA ARG A 747 6.92 6.12 -26.17
C ARG A 747 8.02 5.20 -26.69
N THR A 748 7.86 3.91 -26.49
CA THR A 748 8.86 2.91 -26.90
C THR A 748 8.48 2.19 -28.20
N GLY A 749 7.18 2.22 -28.58
CA GLY A 749 6.63 1.40 -29.65
C GLY A 749 6.32 -0.04 -29.23
N LEU A 750 6.68 -0.44 -28.02
CA LEU A 750 6.36 -1.77 -27.47
C LEU A 750 4.90 -1.88 -27.06
N LYS A 751 4.39 -3.11 -27.09
CA LYS A 751 3.07 -3.51 -26.56
C LYS A 751 3.27 -4.43 -25.37
N GLY A 752 2.31 -4.49 -24.46
CA GLY A 752 2.36 -5.44 -23.36
C GLY A 752 2.42 -6.91 -23.76
N SER A 753 1.92 -7.23 -24.97
CA SER A 753 2.01 -8.58 -25.56
C SER A 753 3.39 -8.93 -26.13
N ASP A 754 4.31 -7.96 -26.25
CA ASP A 754 5.68 -8.23 -26.66
C ASP A 754 6.41 -9.00 -25.55
N ASP A 755 7.60 -9.52 -25.83
CA ASP A 755 8.38 -10.21 -24.79
C ASP A 755 9.00 -9.23 -23.80
N MET A 756 8.15 -8.68 -22.94
CA MET A 756 8.53 -7.70 -21.93
C MET A 756 9.53 -8.23 -20.89
N LEU A 757 9.76 -9.57 -20.84
CA LEU A 757 10.75 -10.14 -19.94
C LEU A 757 12.15 -9.61 -20.26
N VAL A 758 12.51 -9.53 -21.55
CA VAL A 758 13.80 -8.98 -22.01
C VAL A 758 14.01 -7.55 -21.51
N PHE A 759 13.02 -6.69 -21.73
CA PHE A 759 13.10 -5.26 -21.40
C PHE A 759 13.07 -5.00 -19.89
N ASN A 760 12.22 -5.72 -19.15
CA ASN A 760 12.13 -5.58 -17.70
C ASN A 760 13.41 -6.09 -17.03
N THR A 761 13.99 -7.20 -17.50
CA THR A 761 15.26 -7.72 -16.97
C THR A 761 16.42 -6.76 -17.23
N ALA A 762 16.49 -6.15 -18.43
CA ALA A 762 17.51 -5.14 -18.70
C ALA A 762 17.31 -3.88 -17.83
N ASN A 763 16.04 -3.46 -17.64
CA ASN A 763 15.70 -2.29 -16.82
C ASN A 763 15.97 -2.52 -15.31
N ASP A 764 16.03 -3.75 -14.84
CA ASP A 764 16.34 -4.02 -13.43
C ASP A 764 17.65 -3.35 -12.99
N ALA A 765 18.66 -3.33 -13.86
CA ALA A 765 19.92 -2.63 -13.62
C ALA A 765 19.82 -1.10 -13.82
N LEU A 766 18.98 -0.61 -14.75
CA LEU A 766 18.89 0.83 -15.02
C LEU A 766 18.06 1.58 -13.98
N GLY A 767 16.83 1.11 -13.72
CA GLY A 767 15.89 1.84 -12.89
C GLY A 767 14.83 0.96 -12.22
N GLY A 768 14.87 -0.37 -12.42
CA GLY A 768 13.80 -1.29 -12.00
C GLY A 768 13.92 -1.80 -10.57
N SER A 769 15.04 -1.61 -9.90
CA SER A 769 15.28 -2.12 -8.56
C SER A 769 15.91 -1.09 -7.64
N PHE A 770 15.93 -1.38 -6.33
CA PHE A 770 16.60 -0.53 -5.35
C PHE A 770 18.07 -0.31 -5.68
N LEU A 771 18.77 -1.36 -6.14
CA LEU A 771 20.19 -1.31 -6.55
C LEU A 771 20.41 -0.83 -7.99
N SER A 772 19.39 -0.29 -8.64
CA SER A 772 19.50 0.24 -10.00
C SER A 772 20.36 1.51 -10.05
N ARG A 773 20.98 1.77 -11.18
CA ARG A 773 21.90 2.91 -11.34
C ARG A 773 21.26 4.25 -11.03
N ILE A 774 20.02 4.48 -11.51
CA ILE A 774 19.28 5.71 -11.24
C ILE A 774 19.06 5.93 -9.73
N ASN A 775 18.72 4.87 -8.99
CA ASN A 775 18.49 4.98 -7.56
C ASN A 775 19.82 5.16 -6.79
N MET A 776 20.84 4.36 -7.12
CA MET A 776 22.15 4.46 -6.47
C MET A 776 22.80 5.82 -6.70
N ASP A 777 22.66 6.39 -7.89
CA ASP A 777 23.22 7.72 -8.21
C ASP A 777 22.52 8.84 -7.40
N LEU A 778 21.18 8.93 -7.48
CA LEU A 778 20.46 10.04 -6.87
C LEU A 778 20.28 9.90 -5.35
N ARG A 779 20.14 8.67 -4.85
CA ARG A 779 19.91 8.41 -3.42
C ARG A 779 21.23 8.25 -2.67
N GLU A 780 22.07 7.29 -3.06
CA GLU A 780 23.24 6.86 -2.29
C GLU A 780 24.48 7.71 -2.59
N GLU A 781 24.76 8.06 -3.87
CA GLU A 781 25.95 8.83 -4.23
C GLU A 781 25.76 10.34 -4.04
N LYS A 782 24.60 10.86 -4.43
CA LYS A 782 24.32 12.31 -4.42
C LYS A 782 23.49 12.80 -3.23
N HIS A 783 22.74 11.92 -2.56
CA HIS A 783 21.88 12.25 -1.43
C HIS A 783 20.80 13.31 -1.75
N TRP A 784 20.36 13.39 -3.02
CA TRP A 784 19.37 14.36 -3.47
C TRP A 784 17.95 13.87 -3.41
N SER A 785 17.76 12.56 -3.27
CA SER A 785 16.46 11.88 -3.31
C SER A 785 16.34 10.84 -2.19
N TYR A 786 15.11 10.57 -1.76
CA TYR A 786 14.80 9.36 -0.98
C TYR A 786 14.73 8.11 -1.86
N GLY A 787 14.38 8.29 -3.16
CA GLY A 787 14.35 7.20 -4.13
C GLY A 787 14.00 7.69 -5.53
N ALA A 788 14.57 6.99 -6.52
CA ALA A 788 14.34 7.24 -7.93
C ALA A 788 14.27 5.92 -8.70
N GLY A 789 13.50 5.87 -9.78
CA GLY A 789 13.42 4.65 -10.57
C GLY A 789 12.81 4.84 -11.94
N GLY A 790 12.97 3.83 -12.79
CA GLY A 790 12.42 3.79 -14.15
C GLY A 790 11.71 2.47 -14.43
N ARG A 791 10.63 2.51 -15.22
CA ARG A 791 9.86 1.31 -15.55
C ARG A 791 9.15 1.40 -16.88
N PHE A 792 8.92 0.25 -17.49
CA PHE A 792 7.95 0.11 -18.58
C PHE A 792 6.53 -0.01 -18.01
N GLN A 793 5.59 0.73 -18.59
CA GLN A 793 4.19 0.63 -18.19
C GLN A 793 3.59 -0.67 -18.73
N THR A 794 2.95 -1.45 -17.88
CA THR A 794 2.25 -2.67 -18.30
C THR A 794 0.84 -2.33 -18.79
N ALA A 795 0.66 -2.29 -20.10
CA ALA A 795 -0.64 -2.11 -20.75
C ALA A 795 -0.67 -2.89 -22.08
N ALA A 796 -1.87 -3.28 -22.53
CA ALA A 796 -1.98 -4.17 -23.68
C ALA A 796 -1.54 -3.52 -25.02
N PHE A 797 -1.87 -2.25 -25.20
CA PHE A 797 -1.66 -1.55 -26.48
C PHE A 797 -0.30 -0.85 -26.59
N ASP A 798 0.23 -0.32 -25.50
CA ASP A 798 1.47 0.50 -25.49
C ASP A 798 2.18 0.31 -24.15
N ALA A 799 3.51 0.22 -24.19
CA ALA A 799 4.36 0.08 -23.00
C ALA A 799 5.41 1.22 -22.97
N PRO A 800 5.00 2.48 -22.73
CA PRO A 800 5.93 3.58 -22.60
C PRO A 800 6.90 3.35 -21.43
N TYR A 801 8.10 3.93 -21.53
CA TYR A 801 9.06 3.96 -20.44
C TYR A 801 8.92 5.27 -19.67
N GLY A 802 8.96 5.20 -18.35
CA GLY A 802 8.87 6.36 -17.48
C GLY A 802 9.84 6.31 -16.32
N ILE A 803 10.35 7.49 -15.91
CA ILE A 803 11.20 7.70 -14.73
C ILE A 803 10.44 8.59 -13.74
N SER A 804 10.63 8.33 -12.44
CA SER A 804 10.11 9.15 -11.34
C SER A 804 11.18 9.35 -10.29
N ALA A 805 11.36 10.60 -9.83
CA ALA A 805 12.27 10.97 -8.76
C ALA A 805 11.73 12.16 -7.96
N GLY A 806 11.66 12.03 -6.64
CA GLY A 806 11.42 13.14 -5.72
C GLY A 806 12.77 13.68 -5.23
N VAL A 807 13.09 14.92 -5.54
CA VAL A 807 14.42 15.50 -5.26
C VAL A 807 14.33 16.82 -4.49
N GLN A 808 15.39 17.22 -3.81
CA GLN A 808 15.50 18.55 -3.21
C GLN A 808 15.29 19.63 -4.28
N ALA A 809 14.58 20.70 -3.93
CA ALA A 809 14.19 21.73 -4.91
C ALA A 809 15.39 22.42 -5.57
N ASP A 810 16.49 22.64 -4.83
CA ASP A 810 17.73 23.24 -5.32
C ASP A 810 18.60 22.28 -6.16
N LYS A 811 18.25 21.00 -6.21
CA LYS A 811 18.92 19.93 -6.98
C LYS A 811 18.15 19.48 -8.21
N THR A 812 17.04 20.14 -8.56
CA THR A 812 16.14 19.70 -9.64
C THR A 812 16.85 19.65 -11.01
N GLY A 813 17.51 20.71 -11.43
CA GLY A 813 18.27 20.72 -12.68
C GLY A 813 19.43 19.74 -12.70
N PRO A 814 20.30 19.75 -11.67
CA PRO A 814 21.36 18.72 -11.52
C PRO A 814 20.85 17.30 -11.58
N SER A 815 19.70 16.99 -10.96
CA SER A 815 19.10 15.64 -10.99
C SER A 815 18.64 15.24 -12.39
N ILE A 816 18.02 16.15 -13.16
CA ILE A 816 17.67 15.87 -14.56
C ILE A 816 18.92 15.59 -15.40
N THR A 817 20.00 16.36 -15.19
CA THR A 817 21.27 16.12 -15.88
C THR A 817 21.84 14.74 -15.52
N ALA A 818 21.83 14.35 -14.25
CA ALA A 818 22.27 13.05 -13.78
C ALA A 818 21.44 11.92 -14.43
N LEU A 819 20.11 12.01 -14.38
CA LEU A 819 19.21 11.03 -15.03
C LEU A 819 19.48 10.91 -16.56
N GLN A 820 19.71 12.04 -17.23
CA GLN A 820 20.07 12.02 -18.65
C GLN A 820 21.41 11.32 -18.90
N GLN A 821 22.40 11.53 -18.04
CA GLN A 821 23.69 10.88 -18.10
C GLN A 821 23.59 9.38 -17.85
N ASP A 822 22.89 8.95 -16.80
CA ASP A 822 22.72 7.54 -16.46
C ASP A 822 22.07 6.77 -17.61
N VAL A 823 20.94 7.28 -18.12
CA VAL A 823 20.24 6.66 -19.24
C VAL A 823 21.13 6.61 -20.47
N THR A 824 21.79 7.72 -20.81
CA THR A 824 22.66 7.79 -22.00
C THR A 824 23.82 6.81 -21.88
N GLN A 825 24.52 6.80 -20.75
CA GLN A 825 25.64 5.90 -20.52
C GLN A 825 25.20 4.43 -20.55
N PHE A 826 24.05 4.11 -19.95
CA PHE A 826 23.53 2.75 -19.93
C PHE A 826 23.25 2.20 -21.33
N VAL A 827 22.66 3.00 -22.21
CA VAL A 827 22.35 2.55 -23.57
C VAL A 827 23.49 2.70 -24.58
N THR A 828 24.65 3.28 -24.16
CA THR A 828 25.78 3.54 -25.09
C THR A 828 27.11 3.03 -24.55
N THR A 829 27.74 3.73 -23.58
CA THR A 829 29.14 3.56 -23.19
C THR A 829 29.34 2.65 -21.96
N LYS A 830 28.33 2.54 -21.12
CA LYS A 830 28.34 1.71 -19.91
C LYS A 830 27.10 0.80 -19.87
N PRO A 831 26.96 -0.13 -20.83
CA PRO A 831 25.80 -1.03 -20.85
C PRO A 831 25.76 -1.92 -19.59
N MET A 832 24.69 -2.69 -19.42
CA MET A 832 24.55 -3.66 -18.34
C MET A 832 25.80 -4.56 -18.27
N THR A 833 26.35 -4.69 -17.10
CA THR A 833 27.55 -5.50 -16.83
C THR A 833 27.20 -6.97 -16.60
N GLN A 834 28.24 -7.84 -16.63
CA GLN A 834 28.03 -9.26 -16.31
C GLN A 834 27.51 -9.48 -14.87
N THR A 835 27.96 -8.66 -13.92
CA THR A 835 27.51 -8.73 -12.52
C THR A 835 26.03 -8.34 -12.40
N GLU A 836 25.62 -7.22 -13.00
CA GLU A 836 24.22 -6.79 -13.02
C GLU A 836 23.32 -7.80 -13.74
N PHE A 837 23.81 -8.39 -14.84
CA PHE A 837 23.11 -9.46 -15.55
C PHE A 837 22.88 -10.68 -14.65
N GLY A 838 23.94 -11.14 -13.95
CA GLY A 838 23.84 -12.23 -12.98
C GLY A 838 22.81 -11.95 -11.89
N LEU A 839 22.86 -10.75 -11.29
CA LEU A 839 21.88 -10.33 -10.27
C LEU A 839 20.45 -10.33 -10.80
N ALA A 840 20.22 -9.84 -12.01
CA ALA A 840 18.88 -9.76 -12.59
C ALA A 840 18.33 -11.15 -12.97
N ILE A 841 19.15 -12.03 -13.55
CA ILE A 841 18.73 -13.38 -13.94
C ILE A 841 18.60 -14.30 -12.74
N ASP A 842 19.67 -14.44 -11.96
CA ASP A 842 19.70 -15.36 -10.83
C ASP A 842 18.75 -14.90 -9.71
N GLY A 843 18.80 -13.62 -9.36
CA GLY A 843 17.88 -13.05 -8.39
C GLY A 843 16.42 -13.17 -8.84
N GLY A 844 16.14 -12.88 -10.11
CA GLY A 844 14.80 -13.02 -10.70
C GLY A 844 14.27 -14.47 -10.65
N ILE A 845 15.07 -15.46 -11.00
CA ILE A 845 14.69 -16.88 -10.92
C ILE A 845 14.46 -17.30 -9.46
N ARG A 846 15.37 -16.93 -8.59
CA ARG A 846 15.35 -17.31 -7.16
C ARG A 846 14.19 -16.67 -6.40
N ALA A 847 13.76 -15.47 -6.78
CA ALA A 847 12.62 -14.78 -6.17
C ALA A 847 11.24 -15.36 -6.55
N LEU A 848 11.14 -16.16 -7.61
CA LEU A 848 9.86 -16.67 -8.10
C LEU A 848 9.03 -17.41 -7.04
N PRO A 849 9.57 -18.31 -6.22
CA PRO A 849 8.77 -18.99 -5.19
C PRO A 849 8.15 -18.04 -4.18
N GLY A 850 8.88 -17.03 -3.72
CA GLY A 850 8.38 -15.99 -2.82
C GLY A 850 7.36 -15.08 -3.50
N SER A 851 7.60 -14.70 -4.77
CA SER A 851 6.69 -13.84 -5.54
C SER A 851 5.29 -14.44 -5.75
N PHE A 852 5.15 -15.77 -5.67
CA PHE A 852 3.86 -16.47 -5.83
C PHE A 852 3.43 -17.21 -4.55
N GLU A 853 3.89 -16.76 -3.40
CA GLU A 853 3.55 -17.35 -2.11
C GLU A 853 2.05 -17.25 -1.79
N THR A 854 1.36 -16.20 -2.24
CA THR A 854 -0.03 -15.92 -1.87
C THR A 854 -1.03 -16.17 -3.01
N SER A 855 -2.29 -16.43 -2.64
CA SER A 855 -3.41 -16.58 -3.57
C SER A 855 -3.66 -15.33 -4.41
N VAL A 856 -3.46 -14.13 -3.82
CA VAL A 856 -3.56 -12.85 -4.56
C VAL A 856 -2.52 -12.76 -5.67
N ALA A 857 -1.28 -13.17 -5.41
CA ALA A 857 -0.22 -13.15 -6.40
C ALA A 857 -0.51 -14.10 -7.57
N VAL A 858 -0.98 -15.31 -7.27
CA VAL A 858 -1.39 -16.28 -8.29
C VAL A 858 -2.57 -15.75 -9.13
N LEU A 859 -3.58 -15.19 -8.47
CA LEU A 859 -4.75 -14.58 -9.12
C LEU A 859 -4.34 -13.43 -10.07
N GLY A 860 -3.43 -12.56 -9.60
CA GLY A 860 -2.88 -11.47 -10.42
C GLY A 860 -2.10 -11.99 -11.64
N ALA A 861 -1.30 -13.04 -11.45
CA ALA A 861 -0.56 -13.68 -12.53
C ALA A 861 -1.48 -14.25 -13.63
N MET A 862 -2.56 -14.92 -13.25
CA MET A 862 -3.56 -15.44 -14.21
C MET A 862 -4.23 -14.30 -14.99
N GLN A 863 -4.60 -13.20 -14.33
CA GLN A 863 -5.16 -12.01 -14.97
C GLN A 863 -4.17 -11.36 -15.94
N GLN A 864 -2.90 -11.28 -15.56
CA GLN A 864 -1.85 -10.69 -16.39
C GLN A 864 -1.56 -11.57 -17.63
N ASN A 865 -1.56 -12.90 -17.48
CA ASN A 865 -1.41 -13.81 -18.62
C ASN A 865 -2.54 -13.61 -19.64
N ASP A 866 -3.79 -13.47 -19.16
CA ASP A 866 -4.93 -13.20 -20.04
C ASP A 866 -4.84 -11.82 -20.73
N LEU A 867 -4.51 -10.79 -19.98
CA LEU A 867 -4.38 -9.41 -20.52
C LEU A 867 -3.30 -9.32 -21.58
N LEU A 868 -2.15 -9.95 -21.35
CA LEU A 868 -0.97 -9.87 -22.21
C LEU A 868 -0.90 -11.02 -23.24
N LYS A 869 -1.98 -11.84 -23.33
CA LYS A 869 -2.10 -12.96 -24.26
C LYS A 869 -0.98 -14.00 -24.10
N ARG A 870 -0.55 -14.23 -22.86
CA ARG A 870 0.43 -15.26 -22.51
C ARG A 870 -0.25 -16.61 -22.33
N PRO A 871 0.44 -17.75 -22.56
CA PRO A 871 -0.12 -19.07 -22.29
C PRO A 871 -0.30 -19.31 -20.77
N ASP A 872 -1.18 -20.22 -20.36
CA ASP A 872 -1.45 -20.51 -18.95
C ASP A 872 -0.22 -21.06 -18.22
N ASP A 873 0.67 -21.77 -18.92
CA ASP A 873 1.92 -22.32 -18.42
C ASP A 873 3.09 -21.31 -18.44
N TYR A 874 2.80 -20.02 -18.70
CA TYR A 874 3.84 -18.98 -18.78
C TYR A 874 4.75 -18.99 -17.54
N TYR A 875 4.17 -18.99 -16.35
CA TYR A 875 4.94 -19.00 -15.10
C TYR A 875 5.52 -20.38 -14.77
N ALA A 876 4.93 -21.46 -15.20
CA ALA A 876 5.55 -22.78 -15.11
C ALA A 876 6.82 -22.90 -15.95
N THR A 877 6.95 -22.09 -17.00
CA THR A 877 8.12 -22.07 -17.92
C THR A 877 9.04 -20.88 -17.72
N ILE A 878 8.74 -19.98 -16.77
CA ILE A 878 9.42 -18.69 -16.62
C ILE A 878 10.91 -18.84 -16.29
N THR A 879 11.29 -19.79 -15.45
CA THR A 879 12.70 -20.09 -15.11
C THR A 879 13.51 -20.41 -16.38
N ARG A 880 12.98 -21.23 -17.28
CA ARG A 880 13.64 -21.54 -18.55
C ARG A 880 13.74 -20.31 -19.46
N ARG A 881 12.73 -19.42 -19.43
CA ARG A 881 12.75 -18.18 -20.22
C ARG A 881 13.83 -17.24 -19.73
N TYR A 882 13.97 -17.06 -18.41
CA TYR A 882 15.08 -16.29 -17.82
C TYR A 882 16.44 -16.88 -18.21
N GLY A 883 16.63 -18.20 -18.07
CA GLY A 883 17.87 -18.88 -18.40
C GLY A 883 18.25 -18.85 -19.90
N ALA A 884 17.31 -18.53 -20.77
CA ALA A 884 17.57 -18.34 -22.20
C ALA A 884 18.02 -16.93 -22.58
N LEU A 885 17.91 -15.95 -21.68
CA LEU A 885 18.34 -14.57 -21.92
C LEU A 885 19.87 -14.47 -21.91
N THR A 886 20.41 -13.58 -22.74
CA THR A 886 21.84 -13.32 -22.82
C THR A 886 22.13 -11.83 -22.63
N LEU A 887 23.26 -11.50 -22.04
CA LEU A 887 23.68 -10.11 -21.81
C LEU A 887 23.69 -9.25 -23.10
N PRO A 888 24.26 -9.75 -24.26
CA PRO A 888 24.19 -8.98 -25.51
C PRO A 888 22.75 -8.72 -25.99
N GLN A 889 21.82 -9.70 -25.80
CA GLN A 889 20.43 -9.55 -26.16
C GLN A 889 19.76 -8.43 -25.33
N LEU A 890 19.96 -8.42 -24.00
CA LEU A 890 19.41 -7.40 -23.11
C LEU A 890 19.91 -6.00 -23.46
N ASN A 891 21.23 -5.87 -23.63
CA ASN A 891 21.85 -4.58 -23.98
C ASN A 891 21.37 -4.05 -25.34
N THR A 892 21.24 -4.92 -26.34
CA THR A 892 20.73 -4.53 -27.66
C THR A 892 19.27 -4.14 -27.61
N ALA A 893 18.43 -4.90 -26.89
CA ALA A 893 17.01 -4.65 -26.78
C ALA A 893 16.72 -3.28 -26.13
N ILE A 894 17.33 -3.01 -24.97
CA ILE A 894 17.05 -1.77 -24.24
C ILE A 894 17.60 -0.54 -24.96
N ALA A 895 18.79 -0.64 -25.59
CA ALA A 895 19.37 0.42 -26.40
C ALA A 895 18.56 0.72 -27.66
N GLY A 896 17.81 -0.25 -28.18
CA GLY A 896 16.93 -0.07 -29.34
C GLY A 896 15.64 0.69 -29.02
N VAL A 897 15.21 0.77 -27.76
CA VAL A 897 13.90 1.33 -27.38
C VAL A 897 13.98 2.56 -26.47
N ILE A 898 15.04 2.74 -25.69
CA ILE A 898 15.23 3.89 -24.81
C ILE A 898 16.19 4.91 -25.46
N ASP A 899 15.71 6.16 -25.58
CA ASP A 899 16.49 7.30 -26.10
C ASP A 899 16.12 8.53 -25.28
N VAL A 900 17.02 8.98 -24.42
CA VAL A 900 16.79 10.12 -23.52
C VAL A 900 16.45 11.42 -24.28
N LYS A 901 16.88 11.55 -25.55
CA LYS A 901 16.56 12.71 -26.40
C LYS A 901 15.08 12.77 -26.78
N LYS A 902 14.33 11.68 -26.62
CA LYS A 902 12.88 11.60 -26.86
C LYS A 902 12.06 11.82 -25.60
N PHE A 903 12.71 12.00 -24.44
CA PHE A 903 11.97 12.18 -23.20
C PHE A 903 11.26 13.53 -23.15
N THR A 904 10.02 13.48 -22.69
CA THR A 904 9.28 14.64 -22.22
C THR A 904 9.33 14.63 -20.70
N TRP A 905 9.58 15.80 -20.11
CA TRP A 905 9.79 15.97 -18.69
C TRP A 905 8.63 16.74 -18.06
N VAL A 906 8.21 16.34 -16.89
CA VAL A 906 7.29 17.09 -16.05
C VAL A 906 7.95 17.29 -14.69
N VAL A 907 7.99 18.54 -14.25
CA VAL A 907 8.55 18.90 -12.94
C VAL A 907 7.43 19.59 -12.16
N VAL A 908 7.16 19.11 -10.95
CA VAL A 908 6.21 19.76 -10.04
C VAL A 908 7.02 20.32 -8.87
N GLY A 909 7.10 21.64 -8.74
CA GLY A 909 7.94 22.29 -7.73
C GLY A 909 7.75 23.80 -7.71
N ASP A 910 8.51 24.49 -6.85
CA ASP A 910 8.49 25.93 -6.74
C ASP A 910 9.19 26.57 -7.97
N ALA A 911 8.42 27.18 -8.84
CA ALA A 911 8.95 27.78 -10.07
C ALA A 911 10.03 28.86 -9.79
N LYS A 912 9.95 29.55 -8.68
CA LYS A 912 10.94 30.55 -8.29
C LYS A 912 12.34 29.94 -8.11
N THR A 913 12.39 28.77 -7.52
CA THR A 913 13.64 28.04 -7.23
C THR A 913 14.06 27.18 -8.40
N VAL A 914 13.10 26.56 -9.09
CA VAL A 914 13.33 25.46 -10.04
C VAL A 914 13.53 25.97 -11.48
N LYS A 915 12.76 26.97 -11.92
CA LYS A 915 12.83 27.45 -13.34
C LYS A 915 14.23 27.87 -13.78
N PRO A 916 15.03 28.65 -12.99
CA PRO A 916 16.38 29.01 -13.41
C PRO A 916 17.29 27.79 -13.66
N GLN A 917 17.10 26.71 -12.94
CA GLN A 917 17.84 25.45 -13.11
C GLN A 917 17.41 24.73 -14.39
N LEU A 918 16.11 24.74 -14.73
CA LEU A 918 15.57 24.09 -15.92
C LEU A 918 15.94 24.82 -17.20
N ASP A 919 15.97 26.14 -17.18
CA ASP A 919 16.34 26.98 -18.35
C ASP A 919 17.77 26.69 -18.84
N SER A 920 18.66 26.18 -17.97
CA SER A 920 20.02 25.80 -18.34
C SER A 920 20.14 24.43 -19.05
N LEU A 921 19.07 23.65 -19.15
CA LEU A 921 19.09 22.29 -19.70
C LEU A 921 18.94 22.22 -21.23
N GLY A 922 18.72 23.35 -21.90
CA GLY A 922 18.65 23.43 -23.37
C GLY A 922 17.35 22.85 -23.98
N LEU A 923 16.32 22.58 -23.17
CA LEU A 923 14.99 22.17 -23.60
C LEU A 923 13.98 23.31 -23.43
N PRO A 924 12.94 23.42 -24.28
CA PRO A 924 11.87 24.37 -24.06
C PRO A 924 11.18 24.15 -22.71
N VAL A 925 11.07 25.18 -21.87
CA VAL A 925 10.41 25.11 -20.55
C VAL A 925 9.07 25.82 -20.63
N GLU A 926 7.99 25.07 -20.45
CA GLU A 926 6.62 25.57 -20.35
C GLU A 926 6.21 25.61 -18.88
N VAL A 927 5.87 26.81 -18.36
CA VAL A 927 5.38 26.92 -16.97
C VAL A 927 3.86 26.93 -16.97
N VAL A 928 3.27 26.03 -16.19
CA VAL A 928 1.82 25.93 -15.99
C VAL A 928 1.48 26.05 -14.51
N SER A 929 0.35 26.66 -14.19
CA SER A 929 -0.12 26.69 -12.80
C SER A 929 -0.81 25.36 -12.44
N ALA A 930 -0.78 24.99 -11.16
CA ALA A 930 -1.55 23.85 -10.64
C ALA A 930 -3.05 23.98 -10.97
N ALA A 931 -3.60 25.20 -10.93
CA ALA A 931 -4.99 25.49 -11.30
C ALA A 931 -5.28 25.17 -12.79
N SER A 932 -4.34 25.42 -13.71
CA SER A 932 -4.53 25.10 -15.12
C SER A 932 -4.52 23.59 -15.39
N VAL A 933 -3.73 22.82 -14.63
CA VAL A 933 -3.75 21.35 -14.68
C VAL A 933 -5.09 20.81 -14.21
N ALA A 934 -5.72 21.48 -13.27
CA ALA A 934 -7.04 21.17 -12.73
C ALA A 934 -8.21 21.48 -13.68
N GLY A 935 -7.96 22.21 -14.79
CA GLY A 935 -9.04 22.73 -15.63
C GLY A 935 -9.85 23.86 -14.97
N LEU A 936 -9.34 24.45 -13.88
CA LEU A 936 -9.93 25.61 -13.23
C LEU A 936 -9.58 26.87 -14.03
N PRO A 937 -10.43 27.95 -14.00
CA PRO A 937 -10.10 29.18 -14.66
C PRO A 937 -8.77 29.72 -14.14
N VAL A 938 -7.84 29.99 -15.06
CA VAL A 938 -6.56 30.62 -14.73
C VAL A 938 -6.84 32.04 -14.25
N VAL A 939 -6.60 32.32 -12.98
CA VAL A 939 -6.47 33.69 -12.51
C VAL A 939 -5.12 34.17 -13.06
N PRO A 940 -5.08 35.21 -13.94
CA PRO A 940 -3.83 35.70 -14.47
C PRO A 940 -2.93 36.15 -13.31
N VAL A 941 -1.78 35.51 -13.15
CA VAL A 941 -0.75 36.01 -12.22
C VAL A 941 -0.25 37.31 -12.86
N THR A 942 -0.62 38.43 -12.27
CA THR A 942 -0.08 39.74 -12.69
C THR A 942 1.44 39.67 -12.51
N PRO A 943 2.24 39.92 -13.55
CA PRO A 943 3.69 39.94 -13.40
C PRO A 943 4.04 40.96 -12.32
N LEU A 944 4.80 40.54 -11.29
CA LEU A 944 5.41 41.47 -10.36
C LEU A 944 6.20 42.50 -11.17
N ALA A 945 5.69 43.75 -11.21
CA ALA A 945 6.39 44.84 -11.80
C ALA A 945 7.79 44.90 -11.20
N ALA A 946 8.81 44.79 -12.06
CA ALA A 946 10.19 45.01 -11.67
C ALA A 946 10.27 46.40 -11.04
N LYS A 947 10.51 46.47 -9.75
CA LYS A 947 10.93 47.73 -9.11
C LYS A 947 12.27 48.10 -9.71
N ALA A 948 12.22 49.04 -10.64
CA ALA A 948 13.40 49.80 -11.02
C ALA A 948 13.94 50.49 -9.76
N LYS A 949 15.21 50.25 -9.49
CA LYS A 949 16.17 50.82 -8.51
C LYS A 949 15.62 51.45 -7.24
#